data_a2ac1d6513b8c1cde989aa993a175bfd
#
_entry.id   a2ac1d6513b8c1cde989aa993a175bfd
#
_cell.length_a   1.000
_cell.length_b   1.000
_cell.length_c   1.000
_cell.angle_alpha   90.00
_cell.angle_beta   90.00
_cell.angle_gamma   90.00
#
_symmetry.space_group_name_H-M   'P 1'
#
loop_
_entity.id
_entity.type
_entity.pdbx_description
1 polymer ?
#
loop_
_entity_poly.entity_id
_entity_poly.type
_entity_poly.pdbx_seq_one_letter_code
_entity_poly.pdbx_strand_id
1 'polypeptide(L)'
;MKYFGYLLLLFLPFTGISQTGSTQLETYPTFPECTDAGFPGAEACFNNTLKAFVLDNFSLPEKVVEENYRGEIMVLFEVDREGKFQVLYVDAIYPELKEEIARVFNTLPIITPATYNSRPTYAQFRMPLRIPLEPFREITSEEITIEEIPLVETEPVQAPYPVQNEYDAIKTKPLSNREFDSNINIPLSHERYSRFDASMNQIGTNSHTASKPFLFKDVAPYYDFESEIENLERNSSTWLGRKIWNEHLVRFQGDNYWFTGDLVLDLQIGKDLQSDFAFTYNNTRGAIFQGGLGKNLNFYTVVFESQARFADYYNRYAESIAPFMGSGVAIVPGRGIAKDFMDNGYDYPVAEGYISYSPSEFFDLQFGHGNNFIGDGYRSLLMSDNSSPHPYLKLNTAFWKLKYTNTWMSLRDVREEVSAEGSYRTKYMANHYLSLNLTKRLNIGLFESVVWQNDNGRGFDVNYLNPVIFYRSIEFSTGARGGNALIGLTGKYKVSNSINTYGQWIIDEFSSSDVFGGEGSWKNKLGFQLGVKYFNAFNVPDLILQAEYNQVRPYTYSHNSVVLNYGHNNQSMAHLWGANFREFIAIARYRKDRMFGSAKLIFGERGFDLDPEKDPAYYGGDIYRSERERAFETGVRIGQGNTSTSFYSELEAGYIVNPVTNLKLFANVIYRNFDPLQDTRTHFSNNTVWLNLGIRTDIFNWYFDY
;
A
#
# COMPACT_ATOMS: atom_id res chain seq x y z
N MET A 1 22.40 38.93 -2.88
CA MET A 1 21.06 39.53 -2.91
C MET A 1 20.75 40.10 -4.29
N LYS A 2 20.60 39.33 -5.34
CA LYS A 2 20.19 39.83 -6.68
C LYS A 2 19.52 38.75 -7.56
N TYR A 3 18.96 37.66 -7.01
CA TYR A 3 18.21 36.67 -7.80
C TYR A 3 16.95 36.14 -7.11
N PHE A 4 16.33 36.93 -6.21
CA PHE A 4 15.08 36.55 -5.52
C PHE A 4 13.81 37.17 -6.17
N GLY A 5 13.95 37.77 -7.39
CA GLY A 5 12.90 38.55 -8.05
C GLY A 5 12.11 37.83 -9.16
N TYR A 6 12.43 36.60 -9.54
CA TYR A 6 11.81 35.97 -10.70
C TYR A 6 10.87 34.77 -10.38
N LEU A 7 10.61 34.46 -9.11
CA LEU A 7 9.69 33.38 -8.75
C LEU A 7 8.25 33.84 -8.41
N LEU A 8 7.95 35.15 -8.55
CA LEU A 8 6.64 35.69 -8.15
C LEU A 8 5.77 36.10 -9.35
N LEU A 9 6.12 35.71 -10.57
CA LEU A 9 5.40 36.11 -11.80
C LEU A 9 4.62 34.98 -12.50
N LEU A 10 4.40 33.84 -11.80
CA LEU A 10 3.63 32.70 -12.34
C LEU A 10 2.25 32.48 -11.67
N PHE A 11 1.79 33.43 -10.85
CA PHE A 11 0.43 33.43 -10.31
C PHE A 11 -0.32 34.72 -10.76
N LEU A 12 -0.55 34.85 -12.07
CA LEU A 12 -1.60 35.71 -12.54
C LEU A 12 -2.90 34.92 -12.60
N PRO A 13 -3.96 35.37 -11.92
CA PRO A 13 -5.26 34.72 -12.05
C PRO A 13 -5.78 34.97 -13.48
N PHE A 14 -6.01 33.93 -14.24
CA PHE A 14 -6.87 33.98 -15.41
C PHE A 14 -8.28 34.29 -14.92
N THR A 15 -8.66 35.54 -14.95
CA THR A 15 -10.07 35.95 -14.93
C THR A 15 -10.66 35.58 -16.27
N GLY A 16 -11.06 34.31 -16.42
CA GLY A 16 -11.93 33.88 -17.48
C GLY A 16 -13.30 34.50 -17.25
N ILE A 17 -13.71 35.35 -18.18
CA ILE A 17 -15.08 35.88 -18.28
C ILE A 17 -16.00 34.65 -18.40
N SER A 18 -16.75 34.34 -17.35
CA SER A 18 -17.84 33.38 -17.39
C SER A 18 -18.93 33.92 -18.30
N GLN A 19 -18.96 33.45 -19.52
CA GLN A 19 -20.18 33.57 -20.33
C GLN A 19 -21.16 32.55 -19.75
N THR A 20 -22.18 33.02 -19.05
CA THR A 20 -23.38 32.29 -18.72
C THR A 20 -24.16 31.98 -20.00
N GLY A 21 -23.76 30.94 -20.68
CA GLY A 21 -24.54 30.22 -21.66
C GLY A 21 -24.38 28.75 -21.35
N SER A 22 -25.33 28.16 -20.64
CA SER A 22 -25.41 26.70 -20.46
C SER A 22 -25.75 26.09 -21.80
N THR A 23 -24.74 25.82 -22.62
CA THR A 23 -24.87 24.88 -23.71
C THR A 23 -24.93 23.52 -23.10
N GLN A 24 -26.10 22.93 -23.07
CA GLN A 24 -26.38 21.55 -22.70
C GLN A 24 -25.58 20.66 -23.65
N LEU A 25 -24.42 20.17 -23.19
CA LEU A 25 -23.50 19.33 -23.97
C LEU A 25 -24.02 17.91 -24.16
N GLU A 26 -24.94 17.47 -23.29
CA GLU A 26 -25.52 16.15 -23.29
C GLU A 26 -27.05 16.23 -23.11
N THR A 27 -27.79 15.38 -23.84
CA THR A 27 -29.22 15.19 -23.62
C THR A 27 -29.51 13.72 -23.36
N TYR A 28 -30.50 13.47 -22.51
CA TYR A 28 -31.00 12.12 -22.24
C TYR A 28 -31.88 11.61 -23.38
N PRO A 29 -31.97 10.29 -23.64
CA PRO A 29 -32.94 9.79 -24.61
C PRO A 29 -34.35 10.08 -24.13
N THR A 30 -35.23 10.50 -25.03
CA THR A 30 -36.51 11.10 -24.67
C THR A 30 -37.67 10.46 -25.41
N PHE A 31 -38.65 9.95 -24.66
CA PHE A 31 -39.95 9.56 -25.22
C PHE A 31 -40.72 10.81 -25.70
N PRO A 32 -41.59 10.66 -26.71
CA PRO A 32 -42.39 11.80 -27.20
C PRO A 32 -43.15 12.55 -26.10
N GLU A 33 -43.62 11.83 -25.09
CA GLU A 33 -44.38 12.33 -23.95
C GLU A 33 -43.52 13.11 -22.95
N CYS A 34 -42.20 12.95 -23.00
CA CYS A 34 -41.24 13.56 -22.10
C CYS A 34 -40.54 14.81 -22.68
N THR A 35 -40.97 15.29 -23.85
CA THR A 35 -40.29 16.38 -24.60
C THR A 35 -40.30 17.71 -23.81
N ASP A 36 -41.31 17.95 -22.96
CA ASP A 36 -41.46 19.15 -22.18
C ASP A 36 -40.84 19.09 -20.78
N ALA A 37 -40.28 17.96 -20.40
CA ALA A 37 -39.68 17.71 -19.09
C ALA A 37 -38.25 18.25 -19.01
N GLY A 38 -37.95 19.50 -18.87
CA GLY A 38 -36.59 20.08 -18.83
C GLY A 38 -35.49 19.19 -18.27
N PHE A 39 -34.22 19.57 -18.38
CA PHE A 39 -33.07 18.69 -18.11
C PHE A 39 -33.10 17.91 -16.78
N PRO A 40 -33.55 18.46 -15.62
CA PRO A 40 -33.63 17.68 -14.39
C PRO A 40 -34.76 16.64 -14.39
N GLY A 41 -35.80 16.83 -15.23
CA GLY A 41 -36.96 15.94 -15.32
C GLY A 41 -36.86 14.86 -16.41
N ALA A 42 -35.99 15.02 -17.40
CA ALA A 42 -35.89 14.13 -18.56
C ALA A 42 -35.53 12.67 -18.17
N GLU A 43 -34.58 12.49 -17.24
CA GLU A 43 -34.18 11.19 -16.74
C GLU A 43 -35.31 10.50 -15.97
N ALA A 44 -35.98 11.21 -15.08
CA ALA A 44 -37.09 10.68 -14.31
C ALA A 44 -38.26 10.31 -15.21
N CYS A 45 -38.59 11.16 -16.17
CA CYS A 45 -39.65 10.90 -17.14
C CYS A 45 -39.31 9.66 -18.00
N PHE A 46 -38.10 9.57 -18.56
CA PHE A 46 -37.67 8.41 -19.34
C PHE A 46 -37.79 7.11 -18.55
N ASN A 47 -37.24 7.08 -17.31
CA ASN A 47 -37.26 5.90 -16.48
C ASN A 47 -38.69 5.49 -16.08
N ASN A 48 -39.56 6.45 -15.77
CA ASN A 48 -40.95 6.20 -15.41
C ASN A 48 -41.75 5.66 -16.59
N THR A 49 -41.64 6.30 -17.77
CA THR A 49 -42.34 5.89 -18.99
C THR A 49 -41.88 4.48 -19.44
N LEU A 50 -40.58 4.24 -19.44
CA LEU A 50 -40.03 2.92 -19.76
C LEU A 50 -40.52 1.84 -18.79
N LYS A 51 -40.47 2.10 -17.48
CA LYS A 51 -40.91 1.15 -16.46
C LYS A 51 -42.40 0.86 -16.57
N ALA A 52 -43.22 1.87 -16.78
CA ALA A 52 -44.65 1.69 -17.01
C ALA A 52 -44.91 0.82 -18.24
N PHE A 53 -44.26 1.14 -19.37
CA PHE A 53 -44.42 0.35 -20.59
C PHE A 53 -44.06 -1.12 -20.42
N VAL A 54 -42.93 -1.38 -19.74
CA VAL A 54 -42.46 -2.75 -19.48
C VAL A 54 -43.45 -3.48 -18.57
N LEU A 55 -43.92 -2.86 -17.48
CA LEU A 55 -44.88 -3.49 -16.58
C LEU A 55 -46.22 -3.78 -17.24
N ASP A 56 -46.69 -2.91 -18.13
CA ASP A 56 -47.98 -3.09 -18.83
C ASP A 56 -47.95 -4.18 -19.93
N ASN A 57 -46.74 -4.44 -20.47
CA ASN A 57 -46.60 -5.37 -21.60
C ASN A 57 -45.90 -6.70 -21.22
N PHE A 58 -45.42 -6.82 -19.97
CA PHE A 58 -44.72 -8.01 -19.52
C PHE A 58 -45.68 -9.06 -18.96
N SER A 59 -45.58 -10.28 -19.50
CA SER A 59 -46.38 -11.41 -19.05
C SER A 59 -45.50 -12.45 -18.34
N LEU A 60 -45.86 -12.84 -17.13
CA LEU A 60 -45.13 -13.88 -16.42
C LEU A 60 -45.30 -15.23 -17.15
N PRO A 61 -44.19 -15.91 -17.54
CA PRO A 61 -44.25 -17.23 -18.13
C PRO A 61 -44.89 -18.25 -17.17
N GLU A 62 -45.68 -19.18 -17.71
CA GLU A 62 -46.44 -20.17 -16.91
C GLU A 62 -45.56 -20.94 -15.95
N LYS A 63 -44.38 -21.36 -16.36
CA LYS A 63 -43.41 -22.07 -15.51
C LYS A 63 -42.95 -21.26 -14.29
N VAL A 64 -42.76 -19.95 -14.45
CA VAL A 64 -42.36 -19.04 -13.38
C VAL A 64 -43.49 -18.85 -12.35
N VAL A 65 -44.73 -18.87 -12.84
CA VAL A 65 -45.95 -18.80 -12.02
C VAL A 65 -46.14 -20.11 -11.26
N GLU A 66 -46.02 -21.27 -11.93
CA GLU A 66 -46.17 -22.61 -11.34
C GLU A 66 -45.14 -22.84 -10.21
N GLU A 67 -43.92 -22.43 -10.41
CA GLU A 67 -42.83 -22.55 -9.40
C GLU A 67 -42.86 -21.47 -8.33
N ASN A 68 -43.84 -20.54 -8.36
CA ASN A 68 -44.00 -19.44 -7.42
C ASN A 68 -42.71 -18.65 -7.19
N TYR A 69 -41.98 -18.40 -8.29
CA TYR A 69 -40.70 -17.71 -8.22
C TYR A 69 -40.83 -16.26 -7.73
N ARG A 70 -39.94 -15.87 -6.82
CA ARG A 70 -39.80 -14.49 -6.33
C ARG A 70 -38.33 -14.09 -6.45
N GLY A 71 -38.08 -12.99 -7.14
CA GLY A 71 -36.71 -12.51 -7.35
C GLY A 71 -36.66 -11.20 -8.12
N GLU A 72 -35.47 -10.75 -8.40
CA GLU A 72 -35.20 -9.56 -9.20
C GLU A 72 -34.47 -9.98 -10.49
N ILE A 73 -34.92 -9.45 -11.62
CA ILE A 73 -34.31 -9.59 -12.92
C ILE A 73 -33.60 -8.27 -13.21
N MET A 74 -32.33 -8.32 -13.62
CA MET A 74 -31.61 -7.15 -14.07
C MET A 74 -31.50 -7.13 -15.58
N VAL A 75 -32.06 -6.10 -16.22
CA VAL A 75 -32.00 -5.91 -17.67
C VAL A 75 -30.96 -4.84 -18.00
N LEU A 76 -29.92 -5.20 -18.75
CA LEU A 76 -28.97 -4.26 -19.36
C LEU A 76 -29.39 -4.03 -20.80
N PHE A 77 -29.68 -2.81 -21.17
CA PHE A 77 -30.10 -2.46 -22.53
C PHE A 77 -29.45 -1.16 -22.99
N GLU A 78 -29.53 -0.91 -24.27
CA GLU A 78 -28.99 0.28 -24.95
C GLU A 78 -30.10 0.92 -25.77
N VAL A 79 -30.10 2.27 -25.80
CA VAL A 79 -30.79 3.06 -26.83
C VAL A 79 -29.74 3.46 -27.84
N ASP A 80 -29.89 3.00 -29.08
CA ASP A 80 -28.94 3.25 -30.16
C ASP A 80 -29.08 4.68 -30.74
N ARG A 81 -28.25 5.01 -31.73
CA ARG A 81 -28.23 6.33 -32.37
C ARG A 81 -29.48 6.65 -33.21
N GLU A 82 -30.22 5.63 -33.57
CA GLU A 82 -31.51 5.71 -34.26
C GLU A 82 -32.70 5.74 -33.30
N GLY A 83 -32.44 5.69 -31.98
CA GLY A 83 -33.49 5.71 -30.93
C GLY A 83 -34.16 4.38 -30.71
N LYS A 84 -33.58 3.24 -31.14
CA LYS A 84 -34.10 1.90 -30.91
C LYS A 84 -33.52 1.31 -29.66
N PHE A 85 -34.36 0.54 -28.95
CA PHE A 85 -33.92 -0.22 -27.77
C PHE A 85 -33.34 -1.57 -28.20
N GLN A 86 -32.18 -1.88 -27.60
CA GLN A 86 -31.50 -3.16 -27.79
C GLN A 86 -31.15 -3.77 -26.43
N VAL A 87 -31.65 -4.98 -26.14
CA VAL A 87 -31.28 -5.72 -24.93
C VAL A 87 -29.88 -6.29 -25.12
N LEU A 88 -28.95 -5.94 -24.25
CA LEU A 88 -27.57 -6.43 -24.28
C LEU A 88 -27.40 -7.66 -23.41
N TYR A 89 -28.05 -7.68 -22.25
CA TYR A 89 -27.94 -8.79 -21.30
C TYR A 89 -29.15 -8.80 -20.34
N VAL A 90 -29.61 -10.01 -20.01
CA VAL A 90 -30.66 -10.22 -19.00
C VAL A 90 -30.14 -11.21 -17.97
N ASP A 91 -30.03 -10.74 -16.71
CA ASP A 91 -29.73 -11.59 -15.58
C ASP A 91 -31.01 -12.15 -15.00
N ALA A 92 -31.37 -13.35 -15.44
CA ALA A 92 -32.56 -14.08 -14.98
C ALA A 92 -32.25 -15.57 -14.88
N ILE A 93 -32.83 -16.25 -13.90
CA ILE A 93 -32.62 -17.68 -13.64
C ILE A 93 -33.32 -18.52 -14.71
N TYR A 94 -34.50 -18.07 -15.17
CA TYR A 94 -35.33 -18.79 -16.16
C TYR A 94 -35.07 -18.26 -17.57
N PRO A 95 -34.76 -19.12 -18.54
CA PRO A 95 -34.63 -18.71 -19.95
C PRO A 95 -35.88 -18.02 -20.50
N GLU A 96 -37.06 -18.47 -20.09
CA GLU A 96 -38.37 -17.95 -20.51
C GLU A 96 -38.53 -16.45 -20.10
N LEU A 97 -37.96 -16.04 -18.98
CA LEU A 97 -37.96 -14.63 -18.57
C LEU A 97 -37.06 -13.78 -19.47
N LYS A 98 -35.94 -14.35 -19.98
CA LYS A 98 -35.06 -13.64 -20.91
C LYS A 98 -35.74 -13.42 -22.26
N GLU A 99 -36.47 -14.44 -22.74
CA GLU A 99 -37.23 -14.37 -23.99
C GLU A 99 -38.36 -13.35 -23.88
N GLU A 100 -39.08 -13.32 -22.76
CA GLU A 100 -40.15 -12.36 -22.52
C GLU A 100 -39.65 -10.92 -22.45
N ILE A 101 -38.52 -10.67 -21.74
CA ILE A 101 -37.87 -9.35 -21.73
C ILE A 101 -37.49 -8.93 -23.15
N ALA A 102 -36.86 -9.80 -23.91
CA ALA A 102 -36.49 -9.52 -25.31
C ALA A 102 -37.72 -9.19 -26.18
N ARG A 103 -38.82 -9.92 -25.98
CA ARG A 103 -40.12 -9.67 -26.67
C ARG A 103 -40.63 -8.26 -26.33
N VAL A 104 -40.69 -7.90 -25.04
CA VAL A 104 -41.21 -6.58 -24.60
C VAL A 104 -40.34 -5.46 -25.13
N PHE A 105 -39.02 -5.57 -25.02
CA PHE A 105 -38.10 -4.52 -25.49
C PHE A 105 -38.15 -4.33 -27.01
N ASN A 106 -38.43 -5.39 -27.79
CA ASN A 106 -38.59 -5.31 -29.24
C ASN A 106 -39.92 -4.61 -29.65
N THR A 107 -40.88 -4.44 -28.74
CA THR A 107 -42.13 -3.71 -28.98
C THR A 107 -42.09 -2.25 -28.56
N LEU A 108 -41.00 -1.81 -27.92
CA LEU A 108 -40.83 -0.40 -27.55
C LEU A 108 -40.82 0.51 -28.79
N PRO A 109 -41.43 1.69 -28.71
CA PRO A 109 -41.39 2.67 -29.80
C PRO A 109 -39.98 3.22 -30.00
N ILE A 110 -39.71 3.71 -31.22
CA ILE A 110 -38.49 4.46 -31.51
C ILE A 110 -38.61 5.82 -30.84
N ILE A 111 -37.58 6.22 -30.08
CA ILE A 111 -37.55 7.48 -29.32
C ILE A 111 -36.45 8.40 -29.84
N THR A 112 -36.44 9.66 -29.35
CA THR A 112 -35.33 10.57 -29.64
C THR A 112 -34.05 10.05 -28.91
N PRO A 113 -32.95 9.77 -29.63
CA PRO A 113 -31.75 9.27 -28.99
C PRO A 113 -31.06 10.32 -28.10
N ALA A 114 -30.19 9.86 -27.21
CA ALA A 114 -29.28 10.75 -26.48
C ALA A 114 -28.38 11.51 -27.44
N THR A 115 -27.98 12.74 -27.06
CA THR A 115 -27.00 13.49 -27.85
C THR A 115 -25.79 13.89 -27.01
N TYR A 116 -24.63 13.83 -27.64
CA TYR A 116 -23.38 14.36 -27.10
C TYR A 116 -22.79 15.36 -28.09
N ASN A 117 -22.55 16.60 -27.65
CA ASN A 117 -22.15 17.72 -28.53
C ASN A 117 -23.09 17.87 -29.77
N SER A 118 -24.40 17.79 -29.53
CA SER A 118 -25.45 17.89 -30.55
C SER A 118 -25.41 16.79 -31.64
N ARG A 119 -24.73 15.68 -31.39
CA ARG A 119 -24.71 14.51 -32.27
C ARG A 119 -25.37 13.31 -31.58
N PRO A 120 -26.25 12.59 -32.28
CA PRO A 120 -26.85 11.36 -31.73
C PRO A 120 -25.79 10.37 -31.28
N THR A 121 -25.97 9.85 -30.07
CA THR A 121 -25.09 8.83 -29.46
C THR A 121 -25.94 7.72 -28.88
N TYR A 122 -25.30 6.57 -28.60
CA TYR A 122 -25.93 5.51 -27.84
C TYR A 122 -25.85 5.76 -26.34
N ALA A 123 -26.82 5.24 -25.59
CA ALA A 123 -26.83 5.33 -24.12
C ALA A 123 -27.24 3.98 -23.52
N GLN A 124 -26.50 3.51 -22.52
CA GLN A 124 -26.72 2.21 -21.87
C GLN A 124 -27.36 2.38 -20.50
N PHE A 125 -28.30 1.51 -20.16
CA PHE A 125 -29.11 1.58 -18.96
C PHE A 125 -29.25 0.22 -18.28
N ARG A 126 -29.53 0.26 -16.97
CA ARG A 126 -29.89 -0.91 -16.17
C ARG A 126 -31.26 -0.72 -15.58
N MET A 127 -32.12 -1.72 -15.74
CA MET A 127 -33.46 -1.69 -15.16
C MET A 127 -33.68 -2.95 -14.34
N PRO A 128 -33.91 -2.81 -13.01
CA PRO A 128 -34.35 -3.90 -12.16
C PRO A 128 -35.85 -4.13 -12.32
N LEU A 129 -36.27 -5.42 -12.46
CA LEU A 129 -37.66 -5.84 -12.52
C LEU A 129 -37.90 -6.91 -11.44
N ARG A 130 -38.77 -6.61 -10.47
CA ARG A 130 -39.11 -7.54 -9.39
C ARG A 130 -40.29 -8.43 -9.73
N ILE A 131 -40.21 -9.69 -9.35
CA ILE A 131 -41.27 -10.67 -9.48
C ILE A 131 -41.70 -11.14 -8.08
N PRO A 132 -43.01 -11.10 -7.77
CA PRO A 132 -44.14 -10.65 -8.58
C PRO A 132 -44.10 -9.16 -8.90
N LEU A 133 -44.65 -8.80 -10.07
CA LEU A 133 -44.69 -7.41 -10.52
C LEU A 133 -45.46 -6.53 -9.52
N GLU A 134 -44.81 -5.50 -9.03
CA GLU A 134 -45.45 -4.49 -8.18
C GLU A 134 -46.11 -3.42 -9.05
N PRO A 135 -47.31 -2.92 -8.67
CA PRO A 135 -47.97 -1.86 -9.41
C PRO A 135 -47.13 -0.58 -9.37
N PHE A 136 -47.08 0.12 -10.51
CA PHE A 136 -46.34 1.36 -10.67
C PHE A 136 -46.79 2.44 -9.70
N ARG A 137 -45.89 3.02 -8.90
CA ARG A 137 -46.07 4.26 -8.17
C ARG A 137 -45.17 5.32 -8.77
N GLU A 138 -45.76 6.41 -9.25
CA GLU A 138 -45.03 7.62 -9.67
C GLU A 138 -44.29 8.20 -8.47
N ILE A 139 -42.99 8.43 -8.65
CA ILE A 139 -42.17 9.15 -7.66
C ILE A 139 -42.30 10.63 -8.00
N THR A 140 -43.22 11.32 -7.33
CA THR A 140 -43.29 12.78 -7.32
C THR A 140 -42.32 13.33 -6.30
N SER A 141 -41.50 14.30 -6.73
CA SER A 141 -40.49 14.97 -5.89
C SER A 141 -41.15 16.04 -4.97
N GLU A 142 -41.97 15.63 -4.00
CA GLU A 142 -42.36 16.47 -2.88
C GLU A 142 -42.74 15.60 -1.66
N GLU A 143 -42.18 16.03 -0.49
CA GLU A 143 -42.49 15.58 0.87
C GLU A 143 -41.80 14.30 1.40
N ILE A 144 -40.63 14.52 1.99
CA ILE A 144 -40.14 13.66 3.07
C ILE A 144 -40.58 14.30 4.40
N THR A 145 -41.76 13.92 4.87
CA THR A 145 -42.13 14.11 6.28
C THR A 145 -41.91 12.79 6.99
N ILE A 146 -41.03 12.80 7.96
CA ILE A 146 -40.71 11.61 8.78
C ILE A 146 -41.83 11.46 9.82
N GLU A 147 -42.75 10.50 9.64
CA GLU A 147 -43.55 9.96 10.70
C GLU A 147 -42.91 8.70 11.29
N GLU A 148 -42.72 8.72 12.61
CA GLU A 148 -42.20 7.57 13.36
C GLU A 148 -43.24 6.42 13.33
N ILE A 149 -42.82 5.27 12.74
CA ILE A 149 -43.60 4.03 12.77
C ILE A 149 -43.02 3.13 13.87
N PRO A 150 -43.85 2.56 14.77
CA PRO A 150 -43.37 1.72 15.86
C PRO A 150 -42.82 0.38 15.36
N LEU A 151 -41.70 0.01 15.95
CA LEU A 151 -40.98 -1.24 15.71
C LEU A 151 -41.85 -2.47 16.01
N VAL A 152 -42.16 -3.24 14.98
CA VAL A 152 -42.63 -4.63 15.15
C VAL A 152 -41.41 -5.53 14.94
N GLU A 153 -41.00 -6.22 15.99
CA GLU A 153 -39.97 -7.28 15.90
C GLU A 153 -40.51 -8.42 15.03
N THR A 154 -39.86 -8.62 13.87
CA THR A 154 -40.03 -9.85 13.10
C THR A 154 -38.69 -10.59 13.06
N GLU A 155 -38.74 -11.88 13.44
CA GLU A 155 -37.58 -12.80 13.40
C GLU A 155 -36.91 -12.84 12.02
N PRO A 156 -35.58 -13.01 11.95
CA PRO A 156 -34.84 -12.92 10.69
C PRO A 156 -35.03 -14.16 9.83
N VAL A 157 -35.69 -13.98 8.67
CA VAL A 157 -35.67 -14.96 7.59
C VAL A 157 -34.27 -15.00 6.98
N GLN A 158 -33.61 -16.15 7.07
CA GLN A 158 -32.29 -16.40 6.45
C GLN A 158 -32.40 -16.27 4.91
N ALA A 159 -31.77 -15.23 4.37
CA ALA A 159 -31.60 -15.08 2.92
C ALA A 159 -30.48 -16.00 2.40
N PRO A 160 -30.70 -16.73 1.31
CA PRO A 160 -29.67 -17.57 0.69
C PRO A 160 -28.78 -16.70 -0.22
N TYR A 161 -27.50 -16.65 0.11
CA TYR A 161 -26.35 -15.98 -0.53
C TYR A 161 -25.89 -14.67 0.14
N PRO A 162 -24.97 -14.79 1.11
CA PRO A 162 -24.55 -13.67 1.94
C PRO A 162 -23.24 -13.02 1.52
N VAL A 163 -22.72 -13.21 0.31
CA VAL A 163 -21.34 -12.79 -0.02
C VAL A 163 -21.20 -11.28 -0.24
N GLN A 164 -22.23 -10.59 -0.66
CA GLN A 164 -22.18 -9.15 -0.92
C GLN A 164 -22.48 -8.31 0.32
N ASN A 165 -23.40 -8.77 1.17
CA ASN A 165 -23.80 -8.06 2.40
C ASN A 165 -22.80 -8.21 3.56
N GLU A 166 -21.73 -9.00 3.38
CA GLU A 166 -20.75 -9.27 4.43
C GLU A 166 -19.81 -8.11 4.71
N TYR A 167 -19.51 -7.32 3.68
CA TYR A 167 -18.70 -6.11 3.79
C TYR A 167 -19.56 -4.88 4.08
N ASP A 168 -20.83 -4.88 3.70
CA ASP A 168 -21.78 -3.80 3.92
C ASP A 168 -22.39 -3.81 5.34
N ALA A 169 -22.32 -4.95 6.05
CA ALA A 169 -22.89 -5.12 7.39
C ALA A 169 -22.01 -4.54 8.52
N ILE A 170 -20.82 -4.04 8.23
CA ILE A 170 -19.98 -3.37 9.21
C ILE A 170 -20.46 -1.93 9.31
N LYS A 171 -21.16 -1.62 10.42
CA LYS A 171 -21.61 -0.25 10.70
C LYS A 171 -20.39 0.66 10.84
N THR A 172 -20.20 1.54 9.86
CA THR A 172 -19.25 2.63 9.96
C THR A 172 -19.80 3.69 10.91
N LYS A 173 -19.00 4.12 11.87
CA LYS A 173 -19.35 5.28 12.72
C LYS A 173 -19.08 6.57 11.94
N PRO A 174 -19.95 7.59 12.02
CA PRO A 174 -19.61 8.92 11.53
C PRO A 174 -18.39 9.45 12.30
N LEU A 175 -17.38 9.90 11.61
CA LEU A 175 -16.18 10.46 12.22
C LEU A 175 -16.33 11.98 12.36
N SER A 176 -16.08 12.49 13.57
CA SER A 176 -16.06 13.93 13.84
C SER A 176 -14.73 14.58 13.45
N ASN A 177 -13.65 13.81 13.46
CA ASN A 177 -12.31 14.26 13.11
C ASN A 177 -12.00 13.98 11.63
N ARG A 178 -11.85 15.04 10.85
CA ARG A 178 -11.58 14.96 9.40
C ARG A 178 -10.24 14.31 9.06
N GLU A 179 -9.28 14.26 9.96
CA GLU A 179 -8.02 13.56 9.76
C GLU A 179 -8.26 12.06 9.55
N PHE A 180 -9.15 11.46 10.36
CA PHE A 180 -9.42 10.02 10.31
C PHE A 180 -10.37 9.60 9.18
N ASP A 181 -11.06 10.57 8.55
CA ASP A 181 -11.84 10.36 7.32
C ASP A 181 -11.06 10.80 6.06
N SER A 182 -9.76 11.00 6.16
CA SER A 182 -8.95 11.53 5.09
C SER A 182 -8.26 10.47 4.24
N ASN A 183 -7.77 10.89 3.07
CA ASN A 183 -6.92 10.11 2.18
C ASN A 183 -5.42 10.27 2.52
N ILE A 184 -5.10 10.58 3.77
CA ILE A 184 -3.73 10.60 4.27
C ILE A 184 -3.31 9.19 4.65
N ASN A 185 -2.06 8.85 4.37
CA ASN A 185 -1.44 7.61 4.79
C ASN A 185 -1.26 7.60 6.31
N ILE A 186 -1.63 6.52 6.97
CA ILE A 186 -1.16 6.23 8.32
C ILE A 186 0.35 6.00 8.23
N PRO A 187 1.19 6.73 8.98
CA PRO A 187 2.63 6.57 8.94
C PRO A 187 3.06 5.11 9.12
N LEU A 188 3.97 4.65 8.26
CA LEU A 188 4.38 3.23 8.21
C LEU A 188 5.31 2.89 9.38
N SER A 189 4.71 2.50 10.49
CA SER A 189 5.40 1.98 11.67
C SER A 189 4.76 0.66 12.10
N HIS A 190 5.56 -0.39 12.26
CA HIS A 190 5.09 -1.70 12.71
C HIS A 190 4.40 -1.62 14.08
N GLU A 191 4.87 -0.74 14.96
CA GLU A 191 4.27 -0.53 16.28
C GLU A 191 2.88 0.11 16.12
N ARG A 192 2.75 1.18 15.33
CA ARG A 192 1.48 1.85 15.09
C ARG A 192 0.46 0.94 14.41
N TYR A 193 0.89 0.16 13.41
CA TYR A 193 0.03 -0.78 12.70
C TYR A 193 -0.46 -1.92 13.60
N SER A 194 0.34 -2.33 14.58
CA SER A 194 -0.07 -3.38 15.52
C SER A 194 -1.31 -3.00 16.35
N ARG A 195 -1.60 -1.70 16.53
CA ARG A 195 -2.75 -1.23 17.31
C ARG A 195 -4.09 -1.60 16.69
N PHE A 196 -4.20 -1.55 15.37
CA PHE A 196 -5.44 -1.86 14.65
C PHE A 196 -5.40 -3.19 13.87
N ASP A 197 -4.26 -3.89 13.85
CA ASP A 197 -4.11 -5.14 13.10
C ASP A 197 -5.10 -6.23 13.56
N ALA A 198 -5.39 -6.31 14.87
CA ALA A 198 -6.41 -7.21 15.43
C ALA A 198 -7.83 -6.89 14.92
N SER A 199 -8.18 -5.60 14.81
CA SER A 199 -9.46 -5.15 14.27
C SER A 199 -9.59 -5.46 12.78
N MET A 200 -8.52 -5.26 12.02
CA MET A 200 -8.45 -5.63 10.60
C MET A 200 -8.45 -7.16 10.37
N ASN A 201 -8.19 -7.96 11.40
CA ASN A 201 -8.20 -9.42 11.31
C ASN A 201 -9.57 -10.06 11.55
N GLN A 202 -10.58 -9.31 11.99
CA GLN A 202 -11.91 -9.87 12.18
C GLN A 202 -12.43 -10.50 10.88
N ILE A 203 -13.09 -11.67 10.99
CA ILE A 203 -13.63 -12.35 9.82
C ILE A 203 -14.75 -11.48 9.23
N GLY A 204 -14.69 -11.19 7.94
CA GLY A 204 -15.61 -10.28 7.26
C GLY A 204 -15.12 -8.85 7.10
N THR A 205 -14.02 -8.44 7.77
CA THR A 205 -13.37 -7.15 7.48
C THR A 205 -12.58 -7.21 6.19
N ASN A 206 -12.32 -6.05 5.59
CA ASN A 206 -11.46 -5.92 4.42
C ASN A 206 -10.08 -6.53 4.68
N SER A 207 -9.61 -7.38 3.77
CA SER A 207 -8.32 -8.08 3.86
C SER A 207 -7.28 -7.60 2.85
N HIS A 208 -7.49 -6.44 2.19
CA HIS A 208 -6.47 -5.81 1.33
C HIS A 208 -5.36 -5.14 2.15
N THR A 209 -4.74 -5.91 3.04
CA THR A 209 -3.79 -5.41 4.06
C THR A 209 -2.32 -5.50 3.63
N ALA A 210 -2.03 -6.13 2.49
CA ALA A 210 -0.65 -6.23 2.03
C ALA A 210 -0.12 -4.90 1.46
N SER A 211 -0.93 -4.12 0.73
CA SER A 211 -0.49 -2.83 0.17
C SER A 211 -0.52 -1.73 1.23
N LYS A 212 0.64 -1.22 1.61
CA LYS A 212 0.85 -0.17 2.63
C LYS A 212 1.66 1.00 2.05
N PRO A 213 1.58 2.22 2.65
CA PRO A 213 0.78 2.62 3.81
C PRO A 213 -0.73 2.55 3.57
N PHE A 214 -1.51 2.30 4.64
CA PHE A 214 -2.97 2.41 4.61
C PHE A 214 -3.41 3.87 4.67
N LEU A 215 -4.53 4.18 4.01
CA LEU A 215 -5.21 5.45 4.21
C LEU A 215 -6.02 5.40 5.52
N PHE A 216 -6.15 6.53 6.22
CA PHE A 216 -7.00 6.60 7.40
C PHE A 216 -8.43 6.14 7.09
N LYS A 217 -9.02 6.61 6.00
CA LYS A 217 -10.37 6.20 5.56
C LYS A 217 -10.55 4.69 5.36
N ASP A 218 -9.48 3.95 5.02
CA ASP A 218 -9.53 2.50 4.79
C ASP A 218 -9.55 1.70 6.12
N VAL A 219 -9.05 2.28 7.20
CA VAL A 219 -8.92 1.64 8.52
C VAL A 219 -9.99 2.12 9.50
N ALA A 220 -10.37 3.39 9.44
CA ALA A 220 -11.34 4.01 10.34
C ALA A 220 -12.71 3.29 10.43
N PRO A 221 -13.24 2.64 9.37
CA PRO A 221 -14.44 1.83 9.48
C PRO A 221 -14.34 0.65 10.46
N TYR A 222 -13.12 0.17 10.73
CA TYR A 222 -12.83 -1.01 11.54
C TYR A 222 -12.15 -0.70 12.86
N TYR A 223 -11.54 0.49 13.00
CA TYR A 223 -10.79 0.90 14.18
C TYR A 223 -11.13 2.34 14.57
N ASP A 224 -11.54 2.54 15.81
CA ASP A 224 -11.97 3.82 16.34
C ASP A 224 -10.75 4.60 16.90
N PHE A 225 -10.11 5.39 16.04
CA PHE A 225 -8.97 6.24 16.40
C PHE A 225 -9.33 7.32 17.43
N GLU A 226 -10.56 7.86 17.39
CA GLU A 226 -11.01 8.89 18.33
C GLU A 226 -11.12 8.31 19.73
N SER A 227 -11.82 7.18 19.88
CA SER A 227 -11.93 6.50 21.18
C SER A 227 -10.58 6.06 21.74
N GLU A 228 -9.60 5.66 20.88
CA GLU A 228 -8.24 5.36 21.35
C GLU A 228 -7.60 6.58 21.98
N ILE A 229 -7.67 7.75 21.32
CA ILE A 229 -7.09 9.00 21.82
C ILE A 229 -7.79 9.44 23.10
N GLU A 230 -9.12 9.43 23.15
CA GLU A 230 -9.91 9.79 24.33
C GLU A 230 -9.59 8.90 25.54
N ASN A 231 -9.48 7.58 25.36
CA ASN A 231 -9.13 6.63 26.40
C ASN A 231 -7.69 6.85 26.94
N LEU A 232 -6.82 7.44 26.12
CA LEU A 232 -5.44 7.77 26.51
C LEU A 232 -5.29 9.23 26.97
N GLU A 233 -6.35 10.03 27.00
CA GLU A 233 -6.26 11.44 27.40
C GLU A 233 -5.76 11.59 28.85
N ARG A 234 -4.86 12.55 29.05
CA ARG A 234 -4.42 12.97 30.39
C ARG A 234 -5.02 14.30 30.76
N ASN A 235 -5.56 14.37 31.96
CA ASN A 235 -6.06 15.63 32.48
C ASN A 235 -4.94 16.67 32.58
N SER A 236 -5.03 17.74 31.79
CA SER A 236 -4.08 18.84 31.76
C SER A 236 -4.80 20.17 31.54
N SER A 237 -4.69 21.07 32.49
CA SER A 237 -5.32 22.39 32.44
C SER A 237 -4.48 23.45 31.71
N THR A 238 -3.17 23.22 31.55
CA THR A 238 -2.28 24.19 30.90
C THR A 238 -2.22 23.95 29.37
N TRP A 239 -2.06 25.04 28.62
CA TRP A 239 -1.88 24.96 27.17
C TRP A 239 -0.71 24.04 26.77
N LEU A 240 0.46 24.26 27.39
CA LEU A 240 1.65 23.47 27.11
C LEU A 240 1.44 21.99 27.48
N GLY A 241 0.80 21.72 28.62
CA GLY A 241 0.51 20.34 29.02
C GLY A 241 -0.42 19.63 28.06
N ARG A 242 -1.48 20.30 27.55
CA ARG A 242 -2.33 19.68 26.51
C ARG A 242 -1.53 19.35 25.23
N LYS A 243 -0.65 20.27 24.78
CA LYS A 243 0.19 20.05 23.58
C LYS A 243 1.20 18.90 23.77
N ILE A 244 1.77 18.77 24.95
CA ILE A 244 2.70 17.66 25.23
C ILE A 244 1.98 16.32 25.31
N TRP A 245 0.77 16.27 25.88
CA TRP A 245 0.15 15.00 26.25
C TRP A 245 -0.99 14.53 25.35
N ASN A 246 -1.74 15.43 24.71
CA ASN A 246 -3.05 15.08 24.16
C ASN A 246 -3.34 15.66 22.77
N GLU A 247 -2.66 16.71 22.33
CA GLU A 247 -3.06 17.47 21.15
C GLU A 247 -1.91 17.69 20.18
N HIS A 248 -2.25 17.95 18.92
CA HIS A 248 -1.32 18.51 17.94
C HIS A 248 -0.76 19.85 18.44
N LEU A 249 0.48 20.16 18.09
CA LEU A 249 1.08 21.48 18.41
C LEU A 249 0.26 22.59 17.74
N VAL A 250 -0.07 22.40 16.47
CA VAL A 250 -0.91 23.30 15.69
C VAL A 250 -2.02 22.48 15.07
N ARG A 251 -3.27 22.94 15.19
CA ARG A 251 -4.43 22.35 14.50
C ARG A 251 -5.39 23.46 14.11
N PHE A 252 -5.78 23.47 12.82
CA PHE A 252 -6.84 24.30 12.28
C PHE A 252 -7.83 23.42 11.55
N GLN A 253 -9.11 23.67 11.76
CA GLN A 253 -10.17 22.97 11.04
C GLN A 253 -11.32 23.95 10.74
N GLY A 254 -11.71 24.00 9.49
CA GLY A 254 -12.89 24.73 9.01
C GLY A 254 -13.83 23.78 8.24
N ASP A 255 -14.86 24.35 7.60
CA ASP A 255 -15.86 23.55 6.90
C ASP A 255 -15.29 22.76 5.72
N ASN A 256 -14.31 23.32 5.00
CA ASN A 256 -13.74 22.74 3.79
C ASN A 256 -12.24 22.52 3.85
N TYR A 257 -11.61 22.66 5.00
CA TYR A 257 -10.17 22.42 5.17
C TYR A 257 -9.86 21.98 6.59
N TRP A 258 -8.76 21.28 6.73
CA TRP A 258 -8.11 21.03 8.02
C TRP A 258 -6.61 20.99 7.82
N PHE A 259 -5.87 21.27 8.87
CA PHE A 259 -4.42 21.31 8.88
C PHE A 259 -3.89 20.98 10.28
N THR A 260 -2.86 20.15 10.34
CA THR A 260 -2.09 19.90 11.57
C THR A 260 -0.60 20.11 11.33
N GLY A 261 0.10 20.50 12.37
CA GLY A 261 1.55 20.67 12.35
C GLY A 261 2.15 20.29 13.68
N ASP A 262 3.21 19.46 13.67
CA ASP A 262 3.83 18.90 14.85
C ASP A 262 5.36 18.86 14.70
N LEU A 263 6.04 18.73 15.84
CA LEU A 263 7.47 18.47 15.87
C LEU A 263 7.74 16.98 15.65
N VAL A 264 8.77 16.69 14.91
CA VAL A 264 9.34 15.35 14.77
C VAL A 264 10.62 15.27 15.55
N LEU A 265 10.68 14.36 16.50
CA LEU A 265 11.82 14.16 17.38
C LEU A 265 12.23 12.69 17.36
N ASP A 266 13.53 12.42 17.34
CA ASP A 266 14.12 11.14 17.69
C ASP A 266 15.44 11.41 18.41
N LEU A 267 15.32 11.66 19.70
CA LEU A 267 16.45 12.01 20.58
C LEU A 267 16.79 10.79 21.41
N GLN A 268 17.96 10.22 21.16
CA GLN A 268 18.43 9.02 21.84
C GLN A 268 19.84 9.22 22.40
N ILE A 269 20.11 8.58 23.53
CA ILE A 269 21.43 8.33 24.04
C ILE A 269 21.58 6.86 24.37
N GLY A 270 22.76 6.31 24.08
CA GLY A 270 22.99 4.89 24.27
C GLY A 270 24.46 4.55 24.45
N LYS A 271 24.73 3.26 24.61
CA LYS A 271 26.08 2.70 24.71
C LYS A 271 26.12 1.33 24.02
N ASP A 272 27.03 1.19 23.08
CA ASP A 272 27.51 -0.11 22.60
C ASP A 272 28.62 -0.55 23.56
N LEU A 273 28.38 -1.64 24.30
CA LEU A 273 29.29 -2.10 25.35
C LEU A 273 30.59 -2.70 24.81
N GLN A 274 30.61 -3.10 23.54
CA GLN A 274 31.76 -3.70 22.89
C GLN A 274 32.57 -2.70 22.03
N SER A 275 32.05 -1.50 21.81
CA SER A 275 32.75 -0.47 21.07
C SER A 275 33.58 0.46 21.98
N ASP A 276 34.60 1.06 21.39
CA ASP A 276 35.43 2.09 22.06
C ASP A 276 34.69 3.44 22.15
N PHE A 277 33.53 3.60 21.58
CA PHE A 277 32.74 4.83 21.65
C PHE A 277 32.33 5.14 23.10
N ALA A 278 32.49 6.36 23.52
CA ALA A 278 32.03 6.78 24.83
C ALA A 278 30.51 6.60 24.98
N PHE A 279 29.75 6.95 23.94
CA PHE A 279 28.29 6.79 23.85
C PHE A 279 27.85 6.76 22.39
N THR A 280 26.68 6.19 22.13
CA THR A 280 25.93 6.32 20.87
C THR A 280 24.85 7.39 21.06
N TYR A 281 24.40 7.97 19.97
CA TYR A 281 23.33 8.97 20.01
C TYR A 281 22.58 9.04 18.69
N ASN A 282 21.34 9.50 18.75
CA ASN A 282 20.59 9.99 17.60
C ASN A 282 19.91 11.31 18.00
N ASN A 283 20.11 12.34 17.19
CA ASN A 283 19.59 13.68 17.43
C ASN A 283 18.86 14.14 16.18
N THR A 284 17.63 13.60 15.99
CA THR A 284 16.72 13.96 14.91
C THR A 284 15.78 15.06 15.37
N ARG A 285 15.67 16.10 14.56
CA ARG A 285 14.79 17.26 14.78
C ARG A 285 14.13 17.65 13.47
N GLY A 286 12.83 17.83 13.49
CA GLY A 286 12.08 18.17 12.30
C GLY A 286 10.66 18.59 12.57
N ALA A 287 9.89 18.66 11.51
CA ALA A 287 8.48 19.01 11.56
C ALA A 287 7.70 18.17 10.55
N ILE A 288 6.46 17.90 10.90
CA ILE A 288 5.47 17.25 10.07
C ILE A 288 4.27 18.17 9.87
N PHE A 289 3.80 18.27 8.65
CA PHE A 289 2.63 19.04 8.28
C PHE A 289 1.73 18.20 7.42
N GLN A 290 0.45 18.20 7.73
CA GLN A 290 -0.54 17.46 6.96
C GLN A 290 -1.88 18.20 6.95
N GLY A 291 -2.69 17.95 5.95
CA GLY A 291 -3.98 18.61 5.84
C GLY A 291 -4.81 18.14 4.66
N GLY A 292 -6.04 18.64 4.63
CA GLY A 292 -6.99 18.37 3.56
C GLY A 292 -7.70 19.64 3.09
N LEU A 293 -7.94 19.70 1.78
CA LEU A 293 -8.71 20.74 1.11
C LEU A 293 -9.92 20.10 0.42
N GLY A 294 -11.12 20.49 0.84
CA GLY A 294 -12.35 19.79 0.47
C GLY A 294 -12.38 18.36 1.03
N LYS A 295 -12.99 17.45 0.27
CA LYS A 295 -13.08 16.02 0.63
C LYS A 295 -12.01 15.16 -0.06
N ASN A 296 -11.46 15.62 -1.16
CA ASN A 296 -10.74 14.78 -2.12
C ASN A 296 -9.24 15.06 -2.18
N LEU A 297 -8.77 16.22 -1.75
CA LEU A 297 -7.37 16.60 -1.83
C LEU A 297 -6.74 16.64 -0.45
N ASN A 298 -5.67 15.87 -0.26
CA ASN A 298 -4.90 15.86 0.97
C ASN A 298 -3.41 16.02 0.65
N PHE A 299 -2.66 16.53 1.61
CA PHE A 299 -1.21 16.65 1.52
C PHE A 299 -0.55 16.26 2.83
N TYR A 300 0.64 15.75 2.72
CA TYR A 300 1.51 15.37 3.83
C TYR A 300 2.92 15.77 3.50
N THR A 301 3.67 16.29 4.45
CA THR A 301 5.10 16.51 4.34
C THR A 301 5.76 16.39 5.70
N VAL A 302 6.91 15.75 5.72
CA VAL A 302 7.80 15.68 6.87
C VAL A 302 9.21 16.01 6.41
N VAL A 303 9.89 16.81 7.20
CA VAL A 303 11.30 17.12 6.99
C VAL A 303 12.01 17.06 8.33
N PHE A 304 13.15 16.40 8.38
CA PHE A 304 13.99 16.36 9.56
C PHE A 304 15.47 16.25 9.20
N GLU A 305 16.29 16.72 10.10
CA GLU A 305 17.74 16.61 10.06
C GLU A 305 18.20 15.77 11.25
N SER A 306 19.18 14.92 11.01
CA SER A 306 19.63 13.93 11.97
C SER A 306 21.15 13.95 12.09
N GLN A 307 21.63 13.93 13.31
CA GLN A 307 23.03 13.69 13.64
C GLN A 307 23.10 12.46 14.53
N ALA A 308 23.76 11.39 14.07
CA ALA A 308 23.71 10.12 14.77
C ALA A 308 25.06 9.41 14.77
N ARG A 309 25.32 8.64 15.84
CA ARG A 309 26.34 7.61 15.92
C ARG A 309 25.69 6.37 16.50
N PHE A 310 25.62 5.32 15.70
CA PHE A 310 25.00 4.05 16.05
C PHE A 310 26.02 3.08 16.67
N ALA A 311 25.60 1.86 16.97
CA ALA A 311 26.50 0.78 17.35
C ALA A 311 27.52 0.49 16.21
N ASP A 312 28.70 0.00 16.55
CA ASP A 312 29.81 -0.20 15.63
C ASP A 312 29.45 -1.03 14.41
N TYR A 313 28.74 -2.15 14.58
CA TYR A 313 28.33 -3.00 13.46
C TYR A 313 27.41 -2.28 12.46
N TYR A 314 26.53 -1.40 12.96
CA TYR A 314 25.60 -0.65 12.11
C TYR A 314 26.32 0.46 11.33
N ASN A 315 27.26 1.16 11.98
CA ASN A 315 28.09 2.15 11.32
C ASN A 315 28.91 1.51 10.19
N ARG A 316 29.53 0.36 10.45
CA ARG A 316 30.28 -0.40 9.42
C ARG A 316 29.40 -0.83 8.27
N TYR A 317 28.15 -1.23 8.53
CA TYR A 317 27.21 -1.56 7.46
C TYR A 317 26.87 -0.31 6.64
N ALA A 318 26.59 0.83 7.28
CA ALA A 318 26.30 2.08 6.59
C ALA A 318 27.48 2.54 5.69
N GLU A 319 28.72 2.33 6.14
CA GLU A 319 29.94 2.59 5.35
C GLU A 319 30.12 1.60 4.21
N SER A 320 29.79 0.31 4.40
CA SER A 320 29.97 -0.74 3.40
C SER A 320 29.07 -0.56 2.17
N ILE A 321 27.94 0.14 2.33
CA ILE A 321 27.01 0.46 1.24
C ILE A 321 27.14 1.91 0.74
N ALA A 322 28.22 2.61 1.13
CA ALA A 322 28.48 3.98 0.71
C ALA A 322 28.64 4.11 -0.82
N PRO A 323 28.31 5.28 -1.41
CA PRO A 323 28.53 5.51 -2.84
C PRO A 323 30.01 5.40 -3.26
N PHE A 324 30.90 5.87 -2.41
CA PHE A 324 32.35 5.87 -2.62
C PHE A 324 33.06 5.42 -1.34
N MET A 325 33.81 4.37 -1.40
CA MET A 325 34.58 3.90 -0.25
C MET A 325 35.62 4.94 0.18
N GLY A 326 35.63 5.30 1.48
CA GLY A 326 36.64 6.20 2.05
C GLY A 326 36.43 7.69 1.76
N SER A 327 35.25 8.10 1.32
CA SER A 327 34.93 9.48 0.89
C SER A 327 34.38 10.38 1.99
N GLY A 328 34.25 9.93 3.23
CA GLY A 328 33.50 10.66 4.27
C GLY A 328 32.01 10.72 4.00
N VAL A 329 31.48 9.71 3.33
CA VAL A 329 30.05 9.55 2.99
C VAL A 329 29.63 8.13 3.33
N ALA A 330 28.44 7.98 3.89
CA ALA A 330 27.81 6.68 4.18
C ALA A 330 26.37 6.66 3.68
N ILE A 331 25.71 5.53 3.75
CA ILE A 331 24.26 5.45 3.59
C ILE A 331 23.66 4.93 4.90
N VAL A 332 22.89 5.77 5.57
CA VAL A 332 22.11 5.34 6.73
C VAL A 332 20.92 4.55 6.22
N PRO A 333 20.82 3.24 6.54
CA PRO A 333 19.78 2.36 6.03
C PRO A 333 18.37 2.91 6.22
N GLY A 334 17.56 2.91 5.16
CA GLY A 334 16.21 3.43 5.15
C GLY A 334 16.11 4.97 5.20
N ARG A 335 17.24 5.69 5.25
CA ARG A 335 17.24 7.16 5.37
C ARG A 335 17.87 7.84 4.17
N GLY A 336 19.06 7.42 3.78
CA GLY A 336 19.72 7.95 2.61
C GLY A 336 21.20 8.25 2.81
N ILE A 337 21.75 9.00 1.87
CA ILE A 337 23.17 9.38 1.87
C ILE A 337 23.43 10.35 3.03
N ALA A 338 24.44 10.04 3.80
CA ALA A 338 24.88 10.79 4.96
C ALA A 338 26.33 11.27 4.80
N LYS A 339 26.67 12.37 5.40
CA LYS A 339 28.06 12.88 5.53
C LYS A 339 28.63 12.50 6.88
N ASP A 340 29.92 12.33 6.95
CA ASP A 340 30.61 12.14 8.20
C ASP A 340 30.40 13.34 9.13
N PHE A 341 30.16 13.06 10.39
CA PHE A 341 29.94 14.05 11.43
C PHE A 341 30.71 13.64 12.69
N MET A 342 31.65 14.50 13.13
CA MET A 342 32.54 14.21 14.28
C MET A 342 33.21 12.83 14.13
N ASP A 343 33.51 12.16 15.24
CA ASP A 343 34.15 10.87 15.27
C ASP A 343 33.09 9.75 15.05
N ASN A 344 33.13 9.10 13.89
CA ASN A 344 32.29 7.94 13.53
C ASN A 344 30.76 8.21 13.67
N GLY A 345 30.33 9.42 13.38
CA GLY A 345 28.93 9.81 13.31
C GLY A 345 28.54 10.24 11.92
N TYR A 346 27.24 10.45 11.71
CA TYR A 346 26.62 10.79 10.43
C TYR A 346 25.71 11.99 10.58
N ASP A 347 25.70 12.85 9.56
CA ASP A 347 24.79 13.98 9.40
C ASP A 347 23.98 13.77 8.11
N TYR A 348 22.64 13.68 8.23
CA TYR A 348 21.76 13.39 7.09
C TYR A 348 20.39 14.05 7.23
N PRO A 349 19.92 14.72 6.16
CA PRO A 349 18.57 15.20 6.06
C PRO A 349 17.66 14.11 5.47
N VAL A 350 16.39 14.11 5.88
CA VAL A 350 15.32 13.32 5.26
C VAL A 350 14.12 14.22 4.99
N ALA A 351 13.57 14.12 3.79
CA ALA A 351 12.32 14.80 3.44
C ALA A 351 11.42 13.78 2.72
N GLU A 352 10.22 13.61 3.24
CA GLU A 352 9.17 12.83 2.62
C GLU A 352 7.92 13.68 2.47
N GLY A 353 7.12 13.40 1.47
CA GLY A 353 5.87 14.12 1.29
C GLY A 353 5.11 13.67 0.05
N TYR A 354 3.82 13.90 0.05
CA TYR A 354 2.96 13.55 -1.07
C TYR A 354 1.70 14.43 -1.10
N ILE A 355 1.11 14.48 -2.29
CA ILE A 355 -0.24 14.96 -2.51
C ILE A 355 -1.09 13.74 -2.84
N SER A 356 -2.25 13.61 -2.20
CA SER A 356 -3.22 12.55 -2.42
C SER A 356 -4.51 13.16 -2.96
N TYR A 357 -5.01 12.64 -4.07
CA TYR A 357 -6.24 13.06 -4.71
C TYR A 357 -7.15 11.87 -4.99
N SER A 358 -8.37 11.91 -4.46
CA SER A 358 -9.37 10.85 -4.62
C SER A 358 -10.58 11.41 -5.38
N PRO A 359 -10.58 11.32 -6.72
CA PRO A 359 -11.67 11.84 -7.54
C PRO A 359 -13.00 11.13 -7.31
N SER A 360 -12.96 9.88 -6.83
CA SER A 360 -14.12 9.06 -6.51
C SER A 360 -13.79 8.06 -5.39
N GLU A 361 -14.77 7.31 -4.92
CA GLU A 361 -14.57 6.21 -3.96
C GLU A 361 -13.71 5.05 -4.49
N PHE A 362 -13.56 4.94 -5.83
CA PHE A 362 -12.82 3.86 -6.47
C PHE A 362 -11.35 4.15 -6.68
N PHE A 363 -10.95 5.42 -6.72
CA PHE A 363 -9.60 5.82 -7.14
C PHE A 363 -8.92 6.72 -6.12
N ASP A 364 -7.70 6.36 -5.77
CA ASP A 364 -6.78 7.20 -4.98
C ASP A 364 -5.48 7.37 -5.75
N LEU A 365 -5.15 8.59 -6.11
CA LEU A 365 -3.91 8.96 -6.79
C LEU A 365 -2.99 9.68 -5.81
N GLN A 366 -1.75 9.20 -5.68
CA GLN A 366 -0.72 9.85 -4.88
C GLN A 366 0.52 10.13 -5.71
N PHE A 367 1.00 11.35 -5.67
CA PHE A 367 2.29 11.75 -6.19
C PHE A 367 3.16 12.23 -5.04
N GLY A 368 4.32 11.62 -4.85
CA GLY A 368 5.13 11.92 -3.68
C GLY A 368 6.55 11.38 -3.72
N HIS A 369 7.20 11.55 -2.58
CA HIS A 369 8.51 11.03 -2.22
C HIS A 369 8.41 10.33 -0.87
N GLY A 370 8.80 9.06 -0.78
CA GLY A 370 8.66 8.24 0.42
C GLY A 370 8.75 6.76 0.10
N ASN A 371 8.36 5.92 1.06
CA ASN A 371 8.43 4.47 0.96
C ASN A 371 7.05 3.80 0.82
N ASN A 372 7.02 2.65 0.15
CA ASN A 372 5.87 1.78 0.05
C ASN A 372 6.26 0.37 0.52
N PHE A 373 5.26 -0.42 0.92
CA PHE A 373 5.48 -1.78 1.41
C PHE A 373 4.37 -2.71 0.87
N ILE A 374 4.74 -3.90 0.42
CA ILE A 374 3.78 -4.91 -0.04
C ILE A 374 4.01 -6.21 0.73
N GLY A 375 3.16 -6.46 1.73
CA GLY A 375 3.21 -7.66 2.57
C GLY A 375 2.39 -7.54 3.84
N ASP A 376 2.08 -8.66 4.48
CA ASP A 376 1.41 -8.75 5.77
C ASP A 376 2.39 -9.06 6.92
N GLY A 377 3.65 -9.34 6.58
CA GLY A 377 4.73 -9.71 7.49
C GLY A 377 5.46 -8.54 8.14
N TYR A 378 6.46 -8.89 8.93
CA TYR A 378 7.49 -7.97 9.42
C TYR A 378 8.47 -7.61 8.29
N ARG A 379 8.79 -8.59 7.45
CA ARG A 379 9.56 -8.42 6.21
C ARG A 379 8.65 -8.43 4.99
N SER A 380 9.20 -8.04 3.87
CA SER A 380 8.63 -8.31 2.56
C SER A 380 9.69 -8.81 1.58
N LEU A 381 9.32 -9.81 0.78
CA LEU A 381 10.12 -10.31 -0.34
C LEU A 381 9.72 -9.62 -1.65
N LEU A 382 8.67 -8.79 -1.66
CA LEU A 382 8.15 -8.10 -2.85
C LEU A 382 8.58 -6.65 -2.90
N MET A 383 8.18 -5.85 -1.91
CA MET A 383 8.58 -4.46 -1.74
C MET A 383 8.58 -4.12 -0.25
N SER A 384 9.65 -3.51 0.23
CA SER A 384 9.89 -3.15 1.62
C SER A 384 10.24 -1.66 1.77
N ASP A 385 10.13 -1.18 2.99
CA ASP A 385 10.46 0.19 3.40
C ASP A 385 11.89 0.34 3.95
N ASN A 386 12.73 -0.68 3.76
CA ASN A 386 14.13 -0.66 4.24
C ASN A 386 15.11 0.10 3.35
N SER A 387 14.72 0.45 2.12
CA SER A 387 15.52 1.34 1.26
C SER A 387 15.25 2.82 1.52
N SER A 388 16.10 3.69 1.01
CA SER A 388 15.90 5.14 1.10
C SER A 388 14.60 5.60 0.43
N PRO A 389 13.96 6.68 0.93
CA PRO A 389 12.81 7.28 0.27
C PRO A 389 13.10 7.65 -1.20
N HIS A 390 12.10 7.50 -2.06
CA HIS A 390 12.22 7.74 -3.50
C HIS A 390 10.95 8.35 -4.09
N PRO A 391 11.05 9.09 -5.23
CA PRO A 391 9.89 9.62 -5.93
C PRO A 391 8.99 8.51 -6.44
N TYR A 392 7.67 8.68 -6.28
CA TYR A 392 6.68 7.75 -6.81
C TYR A 392 5.40 8.44 -7.28
N LEU A 393 4.74 7.79 -8.24
CA LEU A 393 3.34 7.99 -8.57
C LEU A 393 2.61 6.69 -8.23
N LYS A 394 1.55 6.74 -7.44
CA LYS A 394 0.77 5.57 -7.03
C LYS A 394 -0.70 5.76 -7.33
N LEU A 395 -1.30 4.77 -7.97
CA LEU A 395 -2.74 4.71 -8.25
C LEU A 395 -3.31 3.47 -7.54
N ASN A 396 -4.21 3.67 -6.61
CA ASN A 396 -5.02 2.61 -6.03
C ASN A 396 -6.40 2.63 -6.69
N THR A 397 -6.85 1.49 -7.14
CA THR A 397 -8.21 1.27 -7.65
C THR A 397 -8.86 0.20 -6.79
N ALA A 398 -9.95 0.52 -6.13
CA ALA A 398 -10.66 -0.41 -5.25
C ALA A 398 -12.14 -0.49 -5.67
N PHE A 399 -12.62 -1.69 -5.99
CA PHE A 399 -14.01 -1.94 -6.30
C PHE A 399 -14.35 -3.40 -6.02
N TRP A 400 -15.59 -3.66 -5.60
CA TRP A 400 -16.07 -4.99 -5.28
C TRP A 400 -15.12 -5.72 -4.29
N LYS A 401 -14.49 -6.81 -4.68
CA LYS A 401 -13.53 -7.60 -3.88
C LYS A 401 -12.07 -7.38 -4.31
N LEU A 402 -11.82 -6.41 -5.16
CA LEU A 402 -10.52 -6.13 -5.75
C LEU A 402 -9.94 -4.83 -5.21
N LYS A 403 -8.65 -4.84 -4.93
CA LYS A 403 -7.82 -3.63 -4.79
C LYS A 403 -6.61 -3.80 -5.69
N TYR A 404 -6.43 -2.84 -6.61
CA TYR A 404 -5.33 -2.83 -7.55
C TYR A 404 -4.46 -1.61 -7.32
N THR A 405 -3.21 -1.85 -6.96
CA THR A 405 -2.21 -0.82 -6.70
C THR A 405 -1.19 -0.81 -7.83
N ASN A 406 -1.06 0.31 -8.50
CA ASN A 406 -0.02 0.58 -9.48
C ASN A 406 0.95 1.60 -8.88
N THR A 407 2.25 1.37 -8.98
CA THR A 407 3.26 2.30 -8.48
C THR A 407 4.38 2.44 -9.48
N TRP A 408 4.68 3.68 -9.86
CA TRP A 408 5.79 4.03 -10.75
C TRP A 408 6.81 4.83 -9.94
N MET A 409 8.07 4.47 -10.04
CA MET A 409 9.15 4.96 -9.19
C MET A 409 10.36 5.41 -10.00
N SER A 410 11.03 6.44 -9.51
CA SER A 410 12.35 6.84 -9.98
C SER A 410 13.38 6.48 -8.92
N LEU A 411 14.30 5.60 -9.27
CA LEU A 411 15.32 5.02 -8.40
C LEU A 411 16.71 5.47 -8.80
N ARG A 412 17.70 5.22 -7.95
CA ARG A 412 19.10 5.54 -8.22
C ARG A 412 20.03 4.36 -7.94
N ASP A 413 21.01 4.21 -8.78
CA ASP A 413 22.23 3.45 -8.55
C ASP A 413 23.33 4.45 -8.26
N VAL A 414 23.89 4.37 -7.05
CA VAL A 414 24.84 5.37 -6.54
C VAL A 414 26.28 4.88 -6.55
N ARG A 415 26.54 3.69 -7.12
CA ARG A 415 27.87 3.13 -7.23
C ARG A 415 28.77 4.00 -8.12
N GLU A 416 30.05 4.04 -7.78
CA GLU A 416 31.05 4.86 -8.48
C GLU A 416 31.14 4.50 -9.97
N GLU A 417 31.11 3.21 -10.30
CA GLU A 417 31.30 2.67 -11.66
C GLU A 417 30.20 3.11 -12.65
N VAL A 418 29.06 3.55 -12.15
CA VAL A 418 27.91 3.98 -12.98
C VAL A 418 27.58 5.45 -12.82
N SER A 419 28.28 6.15 -11.95
CA SER A 419 28.15 7.59 -11.75
C SER A 419 28.90 8.34 -12.86
N ALA A 420 28.32 9.41 -13.39
CA ALA A 420 28.93 10.23 -14.44
C ALA A 420 28.86 11.71 -14.07
N GLU A 421 29.98 12.42 -14.18
CA GLU A 421 30.07 13.86 -13.90
C GLU A 421 29.53 14.26 -12.53
N GLY A 422 29.74 13.40 -11.50
CA GLY A 422 29.23 13.62 -10.14
C GLY A 422 27.71 13.39 -9.99
N SER A 423 27.04 12.81 -10.99
CA SER A 423 25.63 12.48 -10.97
C SER A 423 25.41 10.97 -10.92
N TYR A 424 24.53 10.53 -10.00
CA TYR A 424 24.15 9.14 -9.86
C TYR A 424 23.28 8.64 -11.01
N ARG A 425 23.38 7.34 -11.32
CA ARG A 425 22.62 6.73 -12.40
C ARG A 425 21.16 6.61 -12.05
N THR A 426 20.26 7.18 -12.87
CA THR A 426 18.82 7.00 -12.73
C THR A 426 18.38 5.70 -13.37
N LYS A 427 17.52 4.98 -12.67
CA LYS A 427 16.72 3.85 -13.18
C LYS A 427 15.28 4.01 -12.75
N TYR A 428 14.37 3.27 -13.38
CA TYR A 428 12.95 3.35 -13.13
C TYR A 428 12.41 1.98 -12.76
N MET A 429 11.32 1.98 -12.01
CA MET A 429 10.59 0.76 -11.65
C MET A 429 9.08 1.02 -11.72
N ALA A 430 8.35 0.05 -12.22
CA ALA A 430 6.91 0.03 -12.21
C ALA A 430 6.41 -1.28 -11.58
N ASN A 431 5.41 -1.18 -10.71
CA ASN A 431 4.82 -2.33 -10.04
C ASN A 431 3.32 -2.38 -10.24
N HIS A 432 2.81 -3.59 -10.41
CA HIS A 432 1.40 -3.92 -10.27
C HIS A 432 1.20 -4.84 -9.07
N TYR A 433 0.21 -4.54 -8.23
CA TYR A 433 -0.22 -5.44 -7.17
C TYR A 433 -1.74 -5.55 -7.16
N LEU A 434 -2.27 -6.69 -7.59
CA LEU A 434 -3.69 -7.00 -7.61
C LEU A 434 -4.04 -7.87 -6.41
N SER A 435 -4.85 -7.35 -5.49
CA SER A 435 -5.34 -8.06 -4.31
C SER A 435 -6.81 -8.42 -4.48
N LEU A 436 -7.17 -9.68 -4.23
CA LEU A 436 -8.51 -10.22 -4.34
C LEU A 436 -8.94 -10.85 -3.01
N ASN A 437 -10.04 -10.37 -2.43
CA ASN A 437 -10.74 -11.04 -1.33
C ASN A 437 -11.55 -12.21 -1.87
N LEU A 438 -10.93 -13.40 -1.99
CA LEU A 438 -11.57 -14.57 -2.57
C LEU A 438 -12.75 -15.05 -1.70
N THR A 439 -12.54 -15.06 -0.38
CA THR A 439 -13.57 -15.35 0.62
C THR A 439 -13.46 -14.36 1.79
N LYS A 440 -14.37 -14.42 2.77
CA LYS A 440 -14.27 -13.67 4.05
C LYS A 440 -12.94 -13.87 4.79
N ARG A 441 -12.29 -14.99 4.53
CA ARG A 441 -11.08 -15.43 5.25
C ARG A 441 -9.83 -15.39 4.40
N LEU A 442 -9.96 -15.60 3.08
CA LEU A 442 -8.84 -15.76 2.16
C LEU A 442 -8.71 -14.56 1.24
N ASN A 443 -7.59 -13.91 1.35
CA ASN A 443 -7.09 -12.91 0.38
C ASN A 443 -5.90 -13.50 -0.37
N ILE A 444 -5.86 -13.30 -1.67
CA ILE A 444 -4.71 -13.62 -2.53
C ILE A 444 -4.29 -12.38 -3.29
N GLY A 445 -3.01 -12.25 -3.58
CA GLY A 445 -2.46 -11.13 -4.35
C GLY A 445 -1.50 -11.59 -5.43
N LEU A 446 -1.54 -10.91 -6.56
CA LEU A 446 -0.60 -11.05 -7.66
C LEU A 446 0.27 -9.81 -7.71
N PHE A 447 1.57 -10.00 -7.79
CA PHE A 447 2.56 -8.93 -7.90
C PHE A 447 3.35 -9.09 -9.18
N GLU A 448 3.58 -7.99 -9.86
CA GLU A 448 4.51 -7.89 -10.97
C GLU A 448 5.31 -6.59 -10.83
N SER A 449 6.59 -6.68 -11.09
CA SER A 449 7.49 -5.52 -11.10
C SER A 449 8.42 -5.59 -12.30
N VAL A 450 8.76 -4.45 -12.85
CA VAL A 450 9.79 -4.31 -13.87
C VAL A 450 10.72 -3.15 -13.52
N VAL A 451 12.03 -3.40 -13.66
CA VAL A 451 13.10 -2.39 -13.50
C VAL A 451 13.73 -2.13 -14.86
N TRP A 452 13.88 -0.87 -15.25
CA TRP A 452 14.59 -0.50 -16.48
C TRP A 452 15.49 0.71 -16.25
N GLN A 453 16.50 0.83 -17.10
CA GLN A 453 17.48 1.92 -17.02
C GLN A 453 17.24 2.96 -18.11
N ASN A 454 17.77 4.16 -17.89
CA ASN A 454 17.73 5.27 -18.84
C ASN A 454 18.87 5.13 -19.87
N ASP A 455 18.76 4.14 -20.77
CA ASP A 455 19.71 3.93 -21.88
C ASP A 455 19.11 4.38 -23.21
N ASN A 456 19.95 4.80 -24.14
CA ASN A 456 19.56 5.24 -25.50
C ASN A 456 18.50 6.35 -25.50
N GLY A 457 18.51 7.21 -24.49
CA GLY A 457 17.49 8.26 -24.37
C GLY A 457 16.07 7.78 -24.06
N ARG A 458 15.93 6.53 -23.61
CA ARG A 458 14.65 5.89 -23.29
C ARG A 458 13.86 6.65 -22.22
N GLY A 459 14.55 7.21 -21.22
CA GLY A 459 13.91 7.91 -20.12
C GLY A 459 12.90 7.05 -19.36
N PHE A 460 11.85 7.69 -18.88
CA PHE A 460 10.68 6.99 -18.36
C PHE A 460 9.85 6.44 -19.54
N ASP A 461 9.74 5.13 -19.62
CA ASP A 461 9.05 4.46 -20.72
C ASP A 461 7.53 4.47 -20.49
N VAL A 462 6.81 5.25 -21.31
CA VAL A 462 5.36 5.42 -21.20
C VAL A 462 4.54 4.13 -21.40
N ASN A 463 5.12 3.10 -22.02
CA ASN A 463 4.45 1.80 -22.14
C ASN A 463 4.15 1.20 -20.77
N TYR A 464 4.95 1.47 -19.74
CA TYR A 464 4.74 1.02 -18.37
C TYR A 464 3.76 1.89 -17.58
N LEU A 465 3.23 3.01 -18.14
CA LEU A 465 2.14 3.75 -17.52
C LEU A 465 0.78 3.06 -17.67
N ASN A 466 0.64 2.11 -18.58
CA ASN A 466 -0.61 1.39 -18.74
C ASN A 466 -0.92 0.57 -17.48
N PRO A 467 -1.98 0.89 -16.73
CA PRO A 467 -2.23 0.28 -15.43
C PRO A 467 -2.82 -1.14 -15.52
N VAL A 468 -3.14 -1.65 -16.71
CA VAL A 468 -3.83 -2.95 -16.89
C VAL A 468 -3.04 -3.95 -17.72
N ILE A 469 -1.94 -3.51 -18.34
CA ILE A 469 -1.13 -4.40 -19.17
C ILE A 469 -0.17 -5.24 -18.31
N PHE A 470 0.04 -6.48 -18.72
CA PHE A 470 1.04 -7.34 -18.09
C PHE A 470 2.45 -6.92 -18.55
N TYR A 471 3.30 -6.47 -17.64
CA TYR A 471 4.59 -5.86 -17.94
C TYR A 471 5.59 -6.79 -18.62
N ARG A 472 5.48 -8.08 -18.33
CA ARG A 472 6.33 -9.09 -18.98
C ARG A 472 6.20 -9.07 -20.50
N SER A 473 5.02 -8.76 -21.04
CA SER A 473 4.81 -8.65 -22.49
C SER A 473 5.51 -7.43 -23.07
N ILE A 474 5.58 -6.32 -22.34
CA ILE A 474 6.28 -5.10 -22.75
C ILE A 474 7.79 -5.34 -22.71
N GLU A 475 8.29 -5.92 -21.64
CA GLU A 475 9.69 -6.26 -21.45
C GLU A 475 10.17 -7.15 -22.61
N PHE A 476 9.41 -8.20 -22.94
CA PHE A 476 9.73 -9.09 -24.05
C PHE A 476 9.78 -8.37 -25.40
N SER A 477 8.86 -7.44 -25.64
CA SER A 477 8.81 -6.66 -26.89
C SER A 477 9.91 -5.60 -27.00
N THR A 478 10.47 -5.17 -25.87
CA THR A 478 11.52 -4.13 -25.82
C THR A 478 12.92 -4.69 -26.14
N GLY A 479 13.07 -6.02 -26.10
CA GLY A 479 14.33 -6.72 -26.42
C GLY A 479 15.03 -7.31 -25.20
N ALA A 480 16.03 -8.16 -25.44
CA ALA A 480 16.71 -8.98 -24.42
C ALA A 480 17.43 -8.22 -23.28
N ARG A 481 17.48 -6.89 -23.33
CA ARG A 481 18.01 -5.99 -22.29
C ARG A 481 16.99 -4.92 -21.92
N GLY A 482 15.70 -5.16 -22.18
CA GLY A 482 14.63 -4.19 -22.00
C GLY A 482 14.32 -3.85 -20.55
N GLY A 483 14.65 -4.74 -19.62
CA GLY A 483 14.38 -4.57 -18.19
C GLY A 483 14.67 -5.85 -17.42
N ASN A 484 14.36 -5.82 -16.12
CA ASN A 484 14.38 -6.98 -15.23
C ASN A 484 12.98 -7.11 -14.59
N ALA A 485 12.28 -8.20 -14.85
CA ALA A 485 10.91 -8.41 -14.40
C ALA A 485 10.85 -9.48 -13.30
N LEU A 486 10.12 -9.17 -12.24
CA LEU A 486 9.84 -10.04 -11.11
C LEU A 486 8.35 -10.29 -10.99
N ILE A 487 7.96 -11.50 -10.62
CA ILE A 487 6.57 -11.90 -10.39
C ILE A 487 6.45 -12.42 -8.96
N GLY A 488 5.34 -12.12 -8.30
CA GLY A 488 5.12 -12.58 -6.93
C GLY A 488 3.66 -12.92 -6.64
N LEU A 489 3.50 -13.73 -5.59
CA LEU A 489 2.21 -14.10 -5.04
C LEU A 489 2.18 -13.73 -3.57
N THR A 490 1.02 -13.31 -3.08
CA THR A 490 0.75 -13.18 -1.66
C THR A 490 -0.48 -13.98 -1.29
N GLY A 491 -0.53 -14.44 -0.05
CA GLY A 491 -1.72 -15.07 0.51
C GLY A 491 -1.88 -14.69 1.97
N LYS A 492 -3.12 -14.42 2.40
CA LYS A 492 -3.49 -14.23 3.79
C LYS A 492 -4.74 -15.01 4.09
N TYR A 493 -4.71 -15.80 5.17
CA TYR A 493 -5.85 -16.58 5.60
C TYR A 493 -6.17 -16.31 7.07
N LYS A 494 -7.38 -15.81 7.34
CA LYS A 494 -7.92 -15.59 8.69
C LYS A 494 -8.42 -16.93 9.26
N VAL A 495 -7.58 -17.61 10.03
CA VAL A 495 -7.93 -18.89 10.67
C VAL A 495 -9.06 -18.68 11.66
N SER A 496 -8.97 -17.60 12.45
CA SER A 496 -10.00 -17.13 13.38
C SER A 496 -9.92 -15.60 13.49
N ASN A 497 -10.78 -15.00 14.31
CA ASN A 497 -10.68 -13.58 14.64
C ASN A 497 -9.35 -13.23 15.33
N SER A 498 -8.74 -14.19 16.00
CA SER A 498 -7.48 -13.99 16.73
C SER A 498 -6.24 -14.52 16.00
N ILE A 499 -6.39 -15.30 14.93
CA ILE A 499 -5.23 -15.92 14.26
C ILE A 499 -5.35 -15.72 12.75
N ASN A 500 -4.28 -15.23 12.13
CA ASN A 500 -4.09 -15.32 10.69
C ASN A 500 -2.75 -15.93 10.33
N THR A 501 -2.70 -16.49 9.13
CA THR A 501 -1.48 -16.90 8.45
C THR A 501 -1.32 -16.09 7.18
N TYR A 502 -0.09 -15.82 6.79
CA TYR A 502 0.23 -15.11 5.58
C TYR A 502 1.50 -15.67 4.93
N GLY A 503 1.68 -15.37 3.67
CA GLY A 503 2.88 -15.78 2.96
C GLY A 503 3.09 -15.00 1.69
N GLN A 504 4.31 -15.08 1.18
CA GLN A 504 4.72 -14.51 -0.09
C GLN A 504 5.56 -15.53 -0.86
N TRP A 505 5.51 -15.44 -2.16
CA TRP A 505 6.39 -16.14 -3.06
C TRP A 505 6.87 -15.17 -4.14
N ILE A 506 8.17 -15.08 -4.34
CA ILE A 506 8.81 -14.26 -5.37
C ILE A 506 9.52 -15.15 -6.38
N ILE A 507 9.40 -14.81 -7.65
CA ILE A 507 10.07 -15.42 -8.78
C ILE A 507 10.72 -14.30 -9.58
N ASP A 508 12.04 -14.25 -9.60
CA ASP A 508 12.82 -13.33 -10.41
C ASP A 508 13.15 -13.99 -11.77
N GLU A 509 13.66 -15.22 -11.74
CA GLU A 509 13.90 -16.03 -12.92
C GLU A 509 13.54 -17.49 -12.62
N PHE A 510 12.97 -18.19 -13.60
CA PHE A 510 12.49 -19.54 -13.43
C PHE A 510 12.71 -20.39 -14.68
N SER A 511 13.40 -21.50 -14.50
CA SER A 511 13.54 -22.54 -15.50
C SER A 511 12.85 -23.81 -15.02
N SER A 512 11.71 -24.16 -15.63
CA SER A 512 10.93 -25.32 -15.22
C SER A 512 11.71 -26.64 -15.35
N SER A 513 12.52 -26.79 -16.41
CA SER A 513 13.38 -27.96 -16.62
C SER A 513 14.39 -28.13 -15.48
N ASP A 514 14.98 -27.02 -15.01
CA ASP A 514 16.03 -27.03 -14.00
C ASP A 514 15.47 -27.23 -12.58
N VAL A 515 14.23 -26.77 -12.33
CA VAL A 515 13.56 -27.00 -11.03
C VAL A 515 13.21 -28.45 -10.85
N PHE A 516 12.59 -29.05 -11.88
CA PHE A 516 12.17 -30.46 -11.82
C PHE A 516 13.33 -31.45 -12.05
N GLY A 517 14.44 -30.99 -12.67
CA GLY A 517 15.65 -31.76 -12.84
C GLY A 517 16.46 -32.00 -11.55
N GLY A 518 16.20 -31.23 -10.48
CA GLY A 518 16.86 -31.39 -9.19
C GLY A 518 18.34 -30.96 -9.14
N GLU A 519 18.85 -30.33 -10.20
CA GLU A 519 20.28 -29.99 -10.34
C GLU A 519 20.70 -28.75 -9.53
N GLY A 520 19.75 -28.05 -8.90
CA GLY A 520 20.02 -26.83 -8.13
C GLY A 520 20.60 -25.70 -8.99
N SER A 521 20.02 -25.46 -10.17
CA SER A 521 20.46 -24.41 -11.09
C SER A 521 20.41 -23.02 -10.48
N TRP A 522 21.39 -22.17 -10.82
CA TRP A 522 21.44 -20.76 -10.43
C TRP A 522 20.27 -19.94 -11.00
N LYS A 523 19.69 -20.34 -12.14
CA LYS A 523 18.55 -19.67 -12.79
C LYS A 523 17.26 -19.76 -11.97
N ASN A 524 17.21 -20.63 -10.97
CA ASN A 524 16.05 -20.73 -10.09
C ASN A 524 16.15 -19.66 -8.99
N LYS A 525 15.92 -18.41 -9.37
CA LYS A 525 15.93 -17.24 -8.51
C LYS A 525 14.53 -17.05 -7.91
N LEU A 526 14.34 -17.53 -6.69
CA LEU A 526 13.06 -17.51 -6.01
C LEU A 526 13.22 -17.39 -4.50
N GLY A 527 12.17 -16.92 -3.85
CA GLY A 527 12.08 -16.86 -2.39
C GLY A 527 10.66 -17.06 -1.91
N PHE A 528 10.52 -17.44 -0.65
CA PHE A 528 9.22 -17.53 -0.01
C PHE A 528 9.25 -17.05 1.44
N GLN A 529 8.09 -16.58 1.89
CA GLN A 529 7.80 -16.18 3.26
C GLN A 529 6.58 -16.92 3.76
N LEU A 530 6.62 -17.36 5.01
CA LEU A 530 5.46 -17.89 5.74
C LEU A 530 5.42 -17.26 7.11
N GLY A 531 4.24 -16.83 7.55
CA GLY A 531 4.10 -16.22 8.85
C GLY A 531 2.73 -16.47 9.48
N VAL A 532 2.67 -16.23 10.78
CA VAL A 532 1.47 -16.33 11.60
C VAL A 532 1.43 -15.18 12.60
N LYS A 533 0.24 -14.62 12.82
CA LYS A 533 -0.04 -13.65 13.89
C LYS A 533 -1.13 -14.20 14.79
N TYR A 534 -0.94 -14.05 16.11
CA TYR A 534 -1.90 -14.42 17.14
C TYR A 534 -2.22 -13.19 17.99
N PHE A 535 -3.40 -12.63 17.79
CA PHE A 535 -3.92 -11.45 18.47
C PHE A 535 -4.64 -11.83 19.76
N ASN A 536 -4.52 -11.01 20.78
CA ASN A 536 -5.02 -11.28 22.13
C ASN A 536 -4.60 -12.66 22.61
N ALA A 537 -3.32 -12.96 22.40
CA ALA A 537 -2.74 -14.29 22.64
C ALA A 537 -3.02 -14.75 24.07
N PHE A 538 -3.42 -16.02 24.22
CA PHE A 538 -3.78 -16.62 25.51
C PHE A 538 -4.88 -15.86 26.27
N ASN A 539 -5.76 -15.14 25.55
CA ASN A 539 -6.80 -14.25 26.09
C ASN A 539 -6.26 -13.05 26.89
N VAL A 540 -4.99 -12.68 26.66
CA VAL A 540 -4.42 -11.44 27.20
C VAL A 540 -4.72 -10.31 26.19
N PRO A 541 -5.54 -9.32 26.54
CA PRO A 541 -5.84 -8.20 25.65
C PRO A 541 -4.57 -7.50 25.17
N ASP A 542 -4.55 -7.11 23.90
CA ASP A 542 -3.44 -6.39 23.25
C ASP A 542 -2.07 -7.10 23.27
N LEU A 543 -2.02 -8.39 23.62
CA LEU A 543 -0.85 -9.23 23.41
C LEU A 543 -0.87 -9.80 21.99
N ILE A 544 0.10 -9.44 21.16
CA ILE A 544 0.27 -9.94 19.80
C ILE A 544 1.53 -10.77 19.73
N LEU A 545 1.41 -12.02 19.28
CA LEU A 545 2.55 -12.86 18.94
C LEU A 545 2.62 -13.02 17.42
N GLN A 546 3.81 -12.93 16.88
CA GLN A 546 4.07 -13.11 15.45
C GLN A 546 5.28 -14.03 15.28
N ALA A 547 5.17 -15.00 14.38
CA ALA A 547 6.30 -15.77 13.91
C ALA A 547 6.36 -15.72 12.39
N GLU A 548 7.57 -15.63 11.84
CA GLU A 548 7.79 -15.48 10.41
C GLU A 548 9.05 -16.25 9.99
N TYR A 549 8.99 -16.92 8.86
CA TYR A 549 10.12 -17.55 8.21
C TYR A 549 10.29 -17.00 6.81
N ASN A 550 11.48 -16.55 6.48
CA ASN A 550 11.87 -16.02 5.18
C ASN A 550 13.04 -16.82 4.61
N GLN A 551 12.99 -17.08 3.31
CA GLN A 551 14.06 -17.74 2.58
C GLN A 551 14.15 -17.18 1.18
N VAL A 552 15.35 -16.80 0.76
CA VAL A 552 15.65 -16.33 -0.60
C VAL A 552 16.87 -17.04 -1.12
N ARG A 553 16.76 -17.61 -2.33
CA ARG A 553 17.84 -18.31 -2.99
C ARG A 553 18.95 -17.35 -3.45
N PRO A 554 20.19 -17.85 -3.61
CA PRO A 554 21.27 -17.09 -4.21
C PRO A 554 20.90 -16.50 -5.58
N TYR A 555 21.46 -15.34 -5.89
CA TYR A 555 21.30 -14.57 -7.15
C TYR A 555 19.92 -13.94 -7.35
N THR A 556 18.91 -14.21 -6.52
CA THR A 556 17.61 -13.53 -6.57
C THR A 556 17.81 -12.02 -6.40
N TYR A 557 17.05 -11.19 -7.14
CA TYR A 557 17.15 -9.73 -7.21
C TYR A 557 18.41 -9.17 -7.91
N SER A 558 19.39 -9.99 -8.22
CA SER A 558 20.55 -9.58 -9.03
C SER A 558 20.26 -9.77 -10.52
N HIS A 559 21.04 -9.07 -11.36
CA HIS A 559 20.91 -9.15 -12.81
C HIS A 559 22.26 -9.10 -13.49
N ASN A 560 22.39 -9.63 -14.71
CA ASN A 560 23.64 -9.59 -15.48
C ASN A 560 24.11 -8.15 -15.77
N SER A 561 23.20 -7.22 -15.97
CA SER A 561 23.44 -5.77 -15.93
C SER A 561 23.10 -5.26 -14.54
N VAL A 562 24.12 -4.99 -13.72
CA VAL A 562 23.93 -4.68 -12.29
C VAL A 562 23.00 -3.50 -12.05
N VAL A 563 22.93 -2.51 -12.94
CA VAL A 563 21.99 -1.38 -12.84
C VAL A 563 20.53 -1.84 -12.80
N LEU A 564 20.21 -2.99 -13.41
CA LEU A 564 18.86 -3.57 -13.45
C LEU A 564 18.53 -4.41 -12.22
N ASN A 565 19.40 -4.45 -11.20
CA ASN A 565 19.09 -5.12 -9.94
C ASN A 565 17.85 -4.52 -9.25
N TYR A 566 17.26 -5.29 -8.35
CA TYR A 566 16.10 -4.86 -7.57
C TYR A 566 16.51 -4.06 -6.33
N GLY A 567 17.20 -2.94 -6.54
CA GLY A 567 17.75 -2.11 -5.47
C GLY A 567 17.64 -0.61 -5.73
N HIS A 568 17.83 0.18 -4.69
CA HIS A 568 17.86 1.64 -4.68
C HIS A 568 18.88 2.15 -3.65
N ASN A 569 19.75 3.10 -4.04
CA ASN A 569 20.78 3.65 -3.15
C ASN A 569 21.56 2.53 -2.42
N ASN A 570 22.12 1.59 -3.16
CA ASN A 570 22.87 0.42 -2.65
C ASN A 570 22.13 -0.42 -1.59
N GLN A 571 20.78 -0.33 -1.54
CA GLN A 571 19.91 -1.07 -0.64
C GLN A 571 18.91 -1.91 -1.44
N SER A 572 18.49 -3.05 -0.91
CA SER A 572 17.45 -3.87 -1.52
C SER A 572 16.08 -3.18 -1.43
N MET A 573 15.27 -3.27 -2.49
CA MET A 573 13.86 -2.85 -2.49
C MET A 573 12.92 -3.91 -1.89
N ALA A 574 13.42 -5.13 -1.68
CA ALA A 574 12.72 -6.25 -1.04
C ALA A 574 13.27 -6.50 0.37
N HIS A 575 13.68 -7.72 0.68
CA HIS A 575 14.25 -8.06 1.99
C HIS A 575 15.60 -7.37 2.21
N LEU A 576 15.82 -6.84 3.40
CA LEU A 576 17.03 -6.07 3.73
C LEU A 576 18.34 -6.86 3.58
N TRP A 577 18.29 -8.19 3.70
CA TRP A 577 19.46 -9.05 3.51
C TRP A 577 19.74 -9.40 2.03
N GLY A 578 18.93 -8.91 1.08
CA GLY A 578 19.06 -9.22 -0.33
C GLY A 578 18.70 -10.67 -0.63
N ALA A 579 19.71 -11.50 -0.98
CA ALA A 579 19.53 -12.90 -1.36
C ALA A 579 20.45 -13.84 -0.56
N ASN A 580 20.42 -15.14 -0.88
CA ASN A 580 21.28 -16.19 -0.28
C ASN A 580 21.16 -16.29 1.24
N PHE A 581 19.93 -16.34 1.75
CA PHE A 581 19.68 -16.39 3.18
C PHE A 581 18.42 -17.20 3.55
N ARG A 582 18.35 -17.58 4.83
CA ARG A 582 17.13 -17.98 5.53
C ARG A 582 17.11 -17.36 6.91
N GLU A 583 15.94 -16.91 7.36
CA GLU A 583 15.76 -16.35 8.70
C GLU A 583 14.45 -16.83 9.33
N PHE A 584 14.46 -16.90 10.65
CA PHE A 584 13.29 -17.09 11.48
C PHE A 584 13.15 -15.90 12.42
N ILE A 585 11.98 -15.32 12.48
CA ILE A 585 11.64 -14.14 13.29
C ILE A 585 10.55 -14.52 14.28
N ALA A 586 10.70 -14.17 15.53
CA ALA A 586 9.66 -14.24 16.56
C ALA A 586 9.50 -12.86 17.19
N ILE A 587 8.27 -12.35 17.26
CA ILE A 587 7.96 -11.04 17.83
C ILE A 587 6.80 -11.18 18.81
N ALA A 588 6.94 -10.57 19.98
CA ALA A 588 5.86 -10.36 20.92
C ALA A 588 5.69 -8.87 21.13
N ARG A 589 4.45 -8.36 21.07
CA ARG A 589 4.09 -6.98 21.38
C ARG A 589 2.98 -6.97 22.40
N TYR A 590 3.10 -6.12 23.41
CA TYR A 590 2.09 -5.93 24.42
C TYR A 590 1.87 -4.46 24.69
N ARG A 591 0.62 -4.06 24.81
CA ARG A 591 0.24 -2.70 25.16
C ARG A 591 -0.80 -2.71 26.29
N LYS A 592 -0.66 -1.78 27.19
CA LYS A 592 -1.68 -1.51 28.20
C LYS A 592 -1.70 -0.01 28.44
N ASP A 593 -2.81 0.62 28.14
CA ASP A 593 -2.96 2.07 28.19
C ASP A 593 -1.84 2.77 27.39
N ARG A 594 -1.07 3.64 28.04
CA ARG A 594 0.09 4.33 27.43
C ARG A 594 1.40 3.53 27.50
N MET A 595 1.42 2.42 28.22
CA MET A 595 2.62 1.57 28.30
C MET A 595 2.66 0.56 27.17
N PHE A 596 3.82 0.35 26.59
CA PHE A 596 4.05 -0.68 25.58
C PHE A 596 5.35 -1.42 25.83
N GLY A 597 5.44 -2.62 25.32
CA GLY A 597 6.64 -3.42 25.31
C GLY A 597 6.69 -4.34 24.12
N SER A 598 7.87 -4.60 23.60
CA SER A 598 8.09 -5.55 22.53
C SER A 598 9.35 -6.39 22.77
N ALA A 599 9.31 -7.61 22.29
CA ALA A 599 10.46 -8.51 22.22
C ALA A 599 10.54 -9.06 20.80
N LYS A 600 11.72 -9.00 20.20
CA LYS A 600 12.00 -9.50 18.86
C LYS A 600 13.22 -10.40 18.90
N LEU A 601 13.12 -11.58 18.29
CA LEU A 601 14.21 -12.56 18.15
C LEU A 601 14.32 -12.91 16.68
N ILE A 602 15.54 -12.90 16.16
CA ILE A 602 15.84 -13.28 14.77
C ILE A 602 17.01 -14.28 14.79
N PHE A 603 16.82 -15.39 14.11
CA PHE A 603 17.86 -16.38 13.83
C PHE A 603 18.06 -16.42 12.33
N GLY A 604 19.27 -16.25 11.87
CA GLY A 604 19.55 -16.20 10.44
C GLY A 604 20.80 -16.97 10.04
N GLU A 605 20.76 -17.46 8.79
CA GLU A 605 21.91 -17.97 8.06
C GLU A 605 22.01 -17.23 6.73
N ARG A 606 23.16 -16.68 6.42
CA ARG A 606 23.45 -15.92 5.20
C ARG A 606 24.72 -16.46 4.53
N GLY A 607 24.78 -16.42 3.21
CA GLY A 607 25.99 -16.67 2.45
C GLY A 607 26.54 -15.38 1.88
N PHE A 608 27.72 -15.00 2.29
CA PHE A 608 28.47 -13.86 1.75
C PHE A 608 29.53 -14.31 0.77
N ASP A 609 30.08 -13.36 0.03
CA ASP A 609 31.24 -13.61 -0.79
C ASP A 609 32.48 -13.85 0.08
N LEU A 610 33.42 -14.62 -0.45
CA LEU A 610 34.71 -14.85 0.18
C LEU A 610 35.61 -13.61 0.00
N ASP A 611 36.79 -13.64 0.60
CA ASP A 611 37.78 -12.60 0.40
C ASP A 611 38.14 -12.46 -1.11
N PRO A 612 37.87 -11.30 -1.75
CA PRO A 612 38.06 -11.13 -3.19
C PRO A 612 39.52 -11.36 -3.67
N GLU A 613 40.50 -11.20 -2.79
CA GLU A 613 41.89 -11.46 -3.11
C GLU A 613 42.20 -12.97 -3.24
N LYS A 614 41.40 -13.81 -2.58
CA LYS A 614 41.55 -15.27 -2.57
C LYS A 614 40.55 -15.96 -3.50
N ASP A 615 39.34 -15.46 -3.57
CA ASP A 615 38.26 -15.99 -4.40
C ASP A 615 37.34 -14.84 -4.85
N PRO A 616 37.48 -14.37 -6.09
CA PRO A 616 36.71 -13.28 -6.64
C PRO A 616 35.27 -13.69 -7.05
N ALA A 617 34.91 -14.95 -6.91
CA ALA A 617 33.61 -15.46 -7.35
C ALA A 617 32.45 -14.84 -6.55
N TYR A 618 31.30 -14.67 -7.22
CA TYR A 618 30.07 -14.18 -6.63
C TYR A 618 29.21 -15.36 -6.14
N TYR A 619 28.87 -15.35 -4.86
CA TYR A 619 28.10 -16.42 -4.23
C TYR A 619 26.61 -16.15 -4.11
N GLY A 620 26.13 -15.01 -4.62
CA GLY A 620 24.72 -14.71 -4.79
C GLY A 620 24.03 -14.05 -3.61
N GLY A 621 24.76 -13.45 -2.68
CA GLY A 621 24.21 -12.69 -1.55
C GLY A 621 24.04 -11.20 -1.87
N ASP A 622 25.04 -10.59 -2.50
CA ASP A 622 25.05 -9.17 -2.85
C ASP A 622 24.34 -8.91 -4.18
N ILE A 623 23.15 -8.30 -4.13
CA ILE A 623 22.37 -7.98 -5.33
C ILE A 623 23.01 -6.93 -6.25
N TYR A 624 24.07 -6.25 -5.78
CA TYR A 624 24.83 -5.27 -6.54
C TYR A 624 26.06 -5.89 -7.25
N ARG A 625 26.11 -7.23 -7.34
CA ARG A 625 27.08 -7.94 -8.18
C ARG A 625 26.40 -8.62 -9.37
N SER A 626 27.19 -8.76 -10.45
CA SER A 626 26.69 -9.41 -11.67
C SER A 626 26.62 -10.94 -11.50
N GLU A 627 25.49 -11.53 -11.85
CA GLU A 627 25.32 -12.97 -11.90
C GLU A 627 26.24 -13.69 -12.88
N ARG A 628 26.91 -12.93 -13.77
CA ARG A 628 27.95 -13.49 -14.67
C ARG A 628 29.22 -13.92 -13.93
N GLU A 629 29.44 -13.36 -12.74
CA GLU A 629 30.58 -13.66 -11.87
C GLU A 629 30.29 -14.84 -10.93
N ARG A 630 29.15 -15.52 -11.10
CA ARG A 630 28.69 -16.59 -10.22
C ARG A 630 29.69 -17.73 -10.04
N ALA A 631 29.77 -18.23 -8.83
CA ALA A 631 30.63 -19.34 -8.46
C ALA A 631 30.19 -20.68 -9.06
N PHE A 632 28.86 -20.90 -9.22
CA PHE A 632 28.29 -22.19 -9.61
C PHE A 632 27.17 -22.04 -10.65
N GLU A 633 27.13 -22.94 -11.64
CA GLU A 633 26.02 -23.10 -12.58
C GLU A 633 24.91 -23.98 -12.00
N THR A 634 25.31 -25.04 -11.29
CA THR A 634 24.42 -26.03 -10.66
C THR A 634 24.91 -26.33 -9.24
N GLY A 635 24.09 -27.05 -8.44
CA GLY A 635 24.39 -27.32 -7.05
C GLY A 635 24.27 -26.09 -6.13
N VAL A 636 23.63 -25.03 -6.60
CA VAL A 636 23.41 -23.79 -5.85
C VAL A 636 22.51 -24.02 -4.66
N ARG A 637 23.00 -23.64 -3.48
CA ARG A 637 22.31 -23.81 -2.21
C ARG A 637 22.33 -22.51 -1.39
N ILE A 638 21.36 -22.34 -0.52
CA ILE A 638 21.29 -21.22 0.41
C ILE A 638 22.42 -21.34 1.44
N GLY A 639 23.00 -20.19 1.80
CA GLY A 639 24.14 -20.09 2.70
C GLY A 639 25.49 -20.37 2.04
N GLN A 640 25.55 -20.59 0.70
CA GLN A 640 26.82 -20.83 -0.02
C GLN A 640 27.77 -19.64 0.07
N GLY A 641 29.08 -19.90 -0.09
CA GLY A 641 30.16 -18.92 0.07
C GLY A 641 30.61 -18.85 1.53
N ASN A 642 30.84 -17.66 2.05
CA ASN A 642 31.13 -17.44 3.46
C ASN A 642 29.85 -17.53 4.30
N THR A 643 29.47 -18.76 4.66
CA THR A 643 28.29 -19.03 5.47
C THR A 643 28.42 -18.34 6.81
N SER A 644 27.46 -17.52 7.17
CA SER A 644 27.45 -16.78 8.43
C SER A 644 26.16 -17.05 9.17
N THR A 645 26.25 -17.28 10.46
CA THR A 645 25.08 -17.36 11.34
C THR A 645 24.92 -16.08 12.13
N SER A 646 23.69 -15.67 12.33
CA SER A 646 23.37 -14.48 13.13
C SER A 646 22.23 -14.75 14.09
N PHE A 647 22.38 -14.19 15.29
CA PHE A 647 21.31 -14.11 16.27
C PHE A 647 21.15 -12.62 16.65
N TYR A 648 19.92 -12.15 16.58
CA TYR A 648 19.55 -10.81 17.00
C TYR A 648 18.39 -10.87 17.98
N SER A 649 18.49 -10.11 19.04
CA SER A 649 17.39 -9.95 20.00
C SER A 649 17.26 -8.47 20.35
N GLU A 650 16.04 -8.00 20.43
CA GLU A 650 15.70 -6.63 20.84
C GLU A 650 14.55 -6.67 21.84
N LEU A 651 14.75 -6.03 22.97
CA LEU A 651 13.72 -5.77 23.97
C LEU A 651 13.51 -4.26 24.04
N GLU A 652 12.31 -3.79 23.77
CA GLU A 652 11.91 -2.39 23.91
C GLU A 652 10.75 -2.27 24.90
N ALA A 653 10.80 -1.29 25.77
CA ALA A 653 9.68 -0.90 26.63
C ALA A 653 9.57 0.60 26.66
N GLY A 654 8.35 1.12 26.80
CA GLY A 654 8.18 2.57 26.77
C GLY A 654 6.79 3.04 27.17
N TYR A 655 6.62 4.34 27.00
CA TYR A 655 5.42 5.08 27.37
C TYR A 655 5.02 6.06 26.27
N ILE A 656 3.76 6.02 25.82
CA ILE A 656 3.21 6.96 24.85
C ILE A 656 2.99 8.29 25.53
N VAL A 657 3.82 9.27 25.20
CA VAL A 657 3.75 10.63 25.73
C VAL A 657 2.56 11.37 25.14
N ASN A 658 2.42 11.35 23.80
CA ASN A 658 1.31 11.96 23.11
C ASN A 658 0.74 10.97 22.07
N PRO A 659 -0.48 10.44 22.25
CA PRO A 659 -1.06 9.48 21.34
C PRO A 659 -1.43 10.09 19.98
N VAL A 660 -1.68 11.40 19.91
CA VAL A 660 -2.06 12.11 18.68
C VAL A 660 -0.87 12.21 17.72
N THR A 661 0.29 12.64 18.26
CA THR A 661 1.53 12.79 17.47
C THR A 661 2.38 11.51 17.43
N ASN A 662 1.95 10.45 18.15
CA ASN A 662 2.71 9.23 18.35
C ASN A 662 4.10 9.44 18.98
N LEU A 663 4.23 10.44 19.85
CA LEU A 663 5.44 10.70 20.61
C LEU A 663 5.56 9.70 21.76
N LYS A 664 6.67 8.96 21.82
CA LYS A 664 6.93 7.94 22.85
C LYS A 664 8.27 8.16 23.54
N LEU A 665 8.32 7.86 24.84
CA LEU A 665 9.55 7.64 25.60
C LEU A 665 9.83 6.14 25.56
N PHE A 666 11.07 5.73 25.33
CA PHE A 666 11.43 4.31 25.28
C PHE A 666 12.82 4.02 25.81
N ALA A 667 13.01 2.79 26.21
CA ALA A 667 14.32 2.19 26.44
C ALA A 667 14.37 0.86 25.67
N ASN A 668 15.50 0.58 25.03
CA ASN A 668 15.71 -0.71 24.38
C ASN A 668 17.09 -1.29 24.66
N VAL A 669 17.16 -2.61 24.56
CA VAL A 669 18.37 -3.41 24.65
C VAL A 669 18.45 -4.27 23.42
N ILE A 670 19.52 -4.16 22.66
CA ILE A 670 19.81 -4.97 21.49
C ILE A 670 21.00 -5.87 21.83
N TYR A 671 20.84 -7.17 21.61
CA TYR A 671 21.93 -8.13 21.57
C TYR A 671 22.04 -8.72 20.18
N ARG A 672 23.23 -8.67 19.60
CA ARG A 672 23.53 -9.25 18.29
C ARG A 672 24.80 -10.11 18.38
N ASN A 673 24.69 -11.34 17.89
CA ASN A 673 25.84 -12.21 17.62
C ASN A 673 25.90 -12.46 16.11
N PHE A 674 27.08 -12.30 15.53
CA PHE A 674 27.34 -12.56 14.12
C PHE A 674 28.61 -13.40 14.01
N ASP A 675 28.51 -14.56 13.37
CA ASP A 675 29.57 -15.55 13.29
C ASP A 675 29.72 -16.11 11.86
N PRO A 676 30.62 -15.52 11.06
CA PRO A 676 30.95 -16.02 9.73
C PRO A 676 31.91 -17.23 9.83
N LEU A 677 31.84 -18.13 8.86
CA LEU A 677 32.75 -19.27 8.75
C LEU A 677 34.21 -18.84 8.62
N GLN A 678 34.44 -17.71 7.96
CA GLN A 678 35.76 -17.11 7.78
C GLN A 678 35.65 -15.60 8.02
N ASP A 679 36.50 -15.07 8.88
CA ASP A 679 36.62 -13.63 9.04
C ASP A 679 37.21 -13.02 7.74
N THR A 680 36.54 -12.02 7.22
CA THR A 680 36.94 -11.19 6.10
C THR A 680 37.08 -9.73 6.53
N ARG A 681 37.55 -8.87 5.65
CA ARG A 681 37.63 -7.43 5.94
C ARG A 681 36.27 -6.81 6.27
N THR A 682 35.21 -7.28 5.65
CA THR A 682 33.85 -6.74 5.79
C THR A 682 32.97 -7.55 6.73
N HIS A 683 33.23 -8.86 6.89
CA HIS A 683 32.43 -9.78 7.69
C HIS A 683 33.35 -10.56 8.64
N PHE A 684 33.24 -10.30 9.94
CA PHE A 684 34.03 -10.96 10.98
C PHE A 684 33.17 -11.19 12.21
N SER A 685 33.55 -12.18 13.01
CA SER A 685 32.85 -12.56 14.25
C SER A 685 32.77 -11.39 15.19
N ASN A 686 31.56 -11.06 15.61
CA ASN A 686 31.34 -10.01 16.62
C ASN A 686 30.10 -10.26 17.45
N ASN A 687 30.15 -9.73 18.68
CA ASN A 687 29.02 -9.64 19.58
C ASN A 687 28.78 -8.20 19.91
N THR A 688 27.53 -7.79 19.99
CA THR A 688 27.15 -6.42 20.37
C THR A 688 26.07 -6.47 21.44
N VAL A 689 26.23 -5.67 22.47
CA VAL A 689 25.16 -5.31 23.43
C VAL A 689 24.99 -3.81 23.35
N TRP A 690 23.87 -3.37 22.81
CA TRP A 690 23.58 -1.95 22.62
C TRP A 690 22.38 -1.53 23.45
N LEU A 691 22.61 -0.56 24.35
CA LEU A 691 21.60 0.01 25.26
C LEU A 691 21.22 1.39 24.76
N ASN A 692 19.92 1.69 24.68
CA ASN A 692 19.43 3.01 24.31
C ASN A 692 18.28 3.46 25.20
N LEU A 693 18.23 4.76 25.42
CA LEU A 693 17.12 5.49 26.05
C LEU A 693 16.79 6.69 25.17
N GLY A 694 15.51 6.96 24.90
CA GLY A 694 15.17 8.09 24.05
C GLY A 694 13.71 8.48 24.08
N ILE A 695 13.44 9.58 23.36
CA ILE A 695 12.10 10.06 23.02
C ILE A 695 12.01 10.12 21.50
N ARG A 696 10.94 9.55 20.94
CA ARG A 696 10.75 9.41 19.48
C ARG A 696 9.32 9.70 19.07
N THR A 697 9.14 10.47 17.99
CA THR A 697 7.91 10.51 17.19
C THR A 697 7.94 9.28 16.27
N ASP A 698 7.08 8.29 16.53
CA ASP A 698 7.13 7.00 15.85
C ASP A 698 6.31 7.03 14.54
N ILE A 699 6.96 7.48 13.47
CA ILE A 699 6.36 7.67 12.14
C ILE A 699 7.01 6.81 11.05
N PHE A 700 8.08 6.10 11.35
CA PHE A 700 8.83 5.23 10.45
C PHE A 700 9.52 4.10 11.21
N ASN A 701 9.85 3.00 10.51
CA ASN A 701 10.57 1.89 11.09
C ASN A 701 12.08 2.14 11.19
N TRP A 702 12.69 1.58 12.23
CA TRP A 702 14.11 1.37 12.32
C TRP A 702 14.42 -0.12 12.23
N TYR A 703 15.37 -0.48 11.39
CA TYR A 703 15.87 -1.84 11.25
C TYR A 703 17.34 -1.85 11.67
N PHE A 704 17.64 -2.45 12.81
CA PHE A 704 19.01 -2.61 13.33
C PHE A 704 19.51 -4.05 13.18
N ASP A 705 18.76 -4.89 12.51
CA ASP A 705 18.94 -6.33 12.38
C ASP A 705 19.56 -6.74 11.02
N TYR A 706 20.60 -5.98 10.63
CA TYR A 706 21.40 -6.22 9.41
C TYR A 706 22.44 -7.32 9.54
#